data_8b53207e216ce9e6c4aab5a6598d3526
#
_entry.id   8b53207e216ce9e6c4aab5a6598d3526
#
_cell.length_a   1.000
_cell.length_b   1.000
_cell.length_c   1.000
_cell.angle_alpha   90.00
_cell.angle_beta   90.00
_cell.angle_gamma   90.00
#
_symmetry.space_group_name_H-M   'P 1'
#
loop_
_entity.id
_entity.type
_entity.pdbx_description
1 polymer ?
#
loop_
_entity_poly.entity_id
_entity_poly.type
_entity_poly.pdbx_seq_one_letter_code
_entity_poly.pdbx_strand_id
1 'polypeptide(L)'
;MTTPAVGRLFVELRRRRVLRLAALYVVGAWLVLQVADVLFPAWGTPEAAKQYLVIAAVAGFPVALVFSWIFEVTSEGIRRTRPSSAAELAEATPLRRRDYLLLAAFGVVSTVILYGAIDRVLEATTDGEPGPMAIEVAEHSVAVLPFANMSGDPDNEPFCDGVSEEILNRLAGFRELRVMARTSSFAFKGSDYDVSRMSSLLGVKYLLQGSVRKEGQALRIAVQLVDSSGFQVWSATFDRELTGIFTIQAEIAEAVATSIVPQISAPAVEESLPDIEAYQHYLVGRELIQKRTTFGNERPMEELDQAIAIDPDFAEAYAERAIARLIGGFLTDDPTAPLQRAERDIDKALSLKPELARAHAARALLLGARNESPEERERILRRALALDQNMVDARNWLSGALREQGRDSEADEELERAARLDPLAPAVNANIAGGEAARGEMEAAERRLRRLVELPQPPWLAYMALWWLYTETGQLAAAVDVGRQALLSALAMGGSMDVSPGLIAGYVNLGLWDKAEYWQDRWERGSPNYPALLFPAAVTDSGSLPRQGRFDEAIALVDATLEEHELEIAELPLEFKLNFGTLQALSGSYEDAIGTLEPLTDSGKPLRLLPGAVYEINALQALAWAYRGSGNPKAAATILDDLESGFLQEQAAGRLHSSHMRYRFALNALLAGSVDLALDRLEQAIDAGWRDYYMVHNDPRWRQVAGNSRYLELMAAVKADLDAQRAEVERQDAEDDFVARLDSAVAARAAQQLKRNQRP
;
A
#
# COMPACT_ATOMS: atom_id res chain seq x y z
N MET A 1 22.21 -63.85 9.72
CA MET A 1 21.71 -62.63 9.06
C MET A 1 20.60 -62.06 9.91
N THR A 2 20.85 -60.97 10.62
CA THR A 2 19.89 -60.30 11.53
C THR A 2 19.01 -59.41 10.73
N THR A 3 17.71 -59.69 10.60
CA THR A 3 16.71 -58.82 10.02
C THR A 3 16.71 -57.49 10.75
N PRO A 4 16.73 -56.33 10.03
CA PRO A 4 16.76 -55.00 10.66
C PRO A 4 15.50 -54.78 11.51
N ALA A 5 15.64 -54.06 12.61
CA ALA A 5 14.57 -53.81 13.61
C ALA A 5 13.26 -53.27 13.00
N VAL A 6 13.35 -52.54 11.92
CA VAL A 6 12.22 -52.00 11.13
C VAL A 6 11.36 -53.10 10.50
N GLY A 7 11.99 -54.22 10.03
CA GLY A 7 11.24 -55.33 9.44
C GLY A 7 10.39 -56.11 10.47
N ARG A 8 10.83 -56.21 11.70
CA ARG A 8 10.08 -56.85 12.80
C ARG A 8 8.89 -55.99 13.27
N LEU A 9 9.05 -54.68 13.37
CA LEU A 9 7.96 -53.78 13.70
C LEU A 9 6.85 -53.85 12.62
N PHE A 10 7.26 -53.90 11.34
CA PHE A 10 6.30 -53.98 10.22
C PHE A 10 5.52 -55.29 10.21
N VAL A 11 6.15 -56.41 10.55
CA VAL A 11 5.50 -57.73 10.68
C VAL A 11 4.49 -57.70 11.84
N GLU A 12 4.82 -57.09 12.98
CA GLU A 12 3.94 -57.01 14.14
C GLU A 12 2.73 -56.04 13.87
N LEU A 13 2.97 -54.90 13.22
CA LEU A 13 1.92 -53.98 12.77
C LEU A 13 0.94 -54.67 11.79
N ARG A 14 1.47 -55.49 10.88
CA ARG A 14 0.68 -56.27 9.91
C ARG A 14 -0.10 -57.39 10.60
N ARG A 15 0.47 -58.06 11.56
CA ARG A 15 -0.13 -59.15 12.36
C ARG A 15 -1.32 -58.62 13.19
N ARG A 16 -1.18 -57.45 13.83
CA ARG A 16 -2.18 -56.80 14.66
C ARG A 16 -3.24 -56.02 13.83
N ARG A 17 -3.17 -56.11 12.50
CA ARG A 17 -4.06 -55.43 11.56
C ARG A 17 -4.10 -53.91 11.76
N VAL A 18 -3.10 -53.30 12.42
CA VAL A 18 -3.04 -51.85 12.71
C VAL A 18 -3.09 -51.05 11.41
N LEU A 19 -2.36 -51.50 10.38
CA LEU A 19 -2.36 -50.84 9.05
C LEU A 19 -3.74 -50.85 8.38
N ARG A 20 -4.54 -51.90 8.59
CA ARG A 20 -5.90 -52.00 8.03
C ARG A 20 -6.85 -51.01 8.74
N LEU A 21 -6.76 -50.92 10.07
CA LEU A 21 -7.58 -49.99 10.83
C LEU A 21 -7.17 -48.52 10.58
N ALA A 22 -5.87 -48.24 10.45
CA ALA A 22 -5.35 -46.94 10.05
C ALA A 22 -5.89 -46.50 8.69
N ALA A 23 -5.87 -47.41 7.70
CA ALA A 23 -6.43 -47.13 6.38
C ALA A 23 -7.96 -46.87 6.41
N LEU A 24 -8.69 -47.71 7.20
CA LEU A 24 -10.14 -47.51 7.38
C LEU A 24 -10.46 -46.18 8.09
N TYR A 25 -9.62 -45.80 9.08
CA TYR A 25 -9.79 -44.52 9.77
C TYR A 25 -9.59 -43.34 8.82
N VAL A 26 -8.51 -43.35 8.02
CA VAL A 26 -8.22 -42.28 7.04
C VAL A 26 -9.36 -42.14 6.02
N VAL A 27 -9.84 -43.25 5.46
CA VAL A 27 -10.96 -43.25 4.52
C VAL A 27 -12.26 -42.77 5.18
N GLY A 28 -12.55 -43.21 6.40
CA GLY A 28 -13.72 -42.80 7.16
C GLY A 28 -13.68 -41.29 7.52
N ALA A 29 -12.54 -40.82 8.00
CA ALA A 29 -12.34 -39.39 8.30
C ALA A 29 -12.47 -38.53 7.03
N TRP A 30 -11.88 -38.98 5.92
CA TRP A 30 -12.00 -38.28 4.64
C TRP A 30 -13.48 -38.21 4.17
N LEU A 31 -14.22 -39.30 4.27
CA LEU A 31 -15.65 -39.34 3.92
C LEU A 31 -16.47 -38.38 4.80
N VAL A 32 -16.21 -38.34 6.10
CA VAL A 32 -16.90 -37.43 7.03
C VAL A 32 -16.60 -35.97 6.67
N LEU A 33 -15.36 -35.65 6.33
CA LEU A 33 -14.96 -34.30 5.89
C LEU A 33 -15.63 -33.91 4.58
N GLN A 34 -15.73 -34.83 3.60
CA GLN A 34 -16.43 -34.57 2.32
C GLN A 34 -17.92 -34.34 2.53
N VAL A 35 -18.56 -35.09 3.42
CA VAL A 35 -19.98 -34.89 3.76
C VAL A 35 -20.19 -33.56 4.48
N ALA A 36 -19.26 -33.19 5.39
CA ALA A 36 -19.29 -31.91 6.08
C ALA A 36 -19.10 -30.73 5.11
N ASP A 37 -18.25 -30.86 4.11
CA ASP A 37 -18.05 -29.85 3.06
C ASP A 37 -19.33 -29.50 2.29
N VAL A 38 -20.20 -30.48 2.12
CA VAL A 38 -21.47 -30.28 1.42
C VAL A 38 -22.59 -29.83 2.36
N LEU A 39 -22.65 -30.37 3.59
CA LEU A 39 -23.79 -30.13 4.49
C LEU A 39 -23.61 -28.84 5.34
N PHE A 40 -22.41 -28.48 5.74
CA PHE A 40 -22.18 -27.32 6.61
C PHE A 40 -22.63 -26.00 5.97
N PRO A 41 -22.29 -25.72 4.69
CA PRO A 41 -22.81 -24.53 4.02
C PRO A 41 -24.34 -24.53 3.92
N ALA A 42 -24.97 -25.71 3.63
CA ALA A 42 -26.43 -25.86 3.52
C ALA A 42 -27.17 -25.62 4.85
N TRP A 43 -26.49 -25.81 5.98
CA TRP A 43 -27.06 -25.61 7.33
C TRP A 43 -26.62 -24.25 7.95
N GLY A 44 -25.89 -23.41 7.23
CA GLY A 44 -25.42 -22.13 7.76
C GLY A 44 -24.47 -22.26 8.95
N THR A 45 -23.76 -23.40 9.05
CA THR A 45 -22.81 -23.67 10.15
C THR A 45 -21.55 -22.79 9.97
N PRO A 46 -21.03 -22.15 11.05
CA PRO A 46 -19.81 -21.36 10.98
C PRO A 46 -18.61 -22.19 10.45
N GLU A 47 -17.75 -21.60 9.63
CA GLU A 47 -16.53 -22.26 9.11
C GLU A 47 -15.62 -22.85 10.21
N ALA A 48 -15.60 -22.21 11.39
CA ALA A 48 -14.94 -22.75 12.57
C ALA A 48 -15.36 -24.19 12.93
N ALA A 49 -16.61 -24.57 12.67
CA ALA A 49 -17.08 -25.94 12.94
C ALA A 49 -16.37 -26.97 12.06
N LYS A 50 -16.05 -26.62 10.81
CA LYS A 50 -15.27 -27.46 9.88
C LYS A 50 -13.83 -27.64 10.36
N GLN A 51 -13.23 -26.55 10.84
CA GLN A 51 -11.87 -26.59 11.40
C GLN A 51 -11.79 -27.48 12.64
N TYR A 52 -12.75 -27.40 13.56
CA TYR A 52 -12.84 -28.30 14.70
C TYR A 52 -13.01 -29.78 14.29
N LEU A 53 -13.75 -30.04 13.21
CA LEU A 53 -13.91 -31.40 12.69
C LEU A 53 -12.59 -31.93 12.11
N VAL A 54 -11.82 -31.13 11.41
CA VAL A 54 -10.47 -31.50 10.93
C VAL A 54 -9.53 -31.78 12.10
N ILE A 55 -9.50 -30.92 13.11
CA ILE A 55 -8.70 -31.11 14.32
C ILE A 55 -9.09 -32.41 15.02
N ALA A 56 -10.38 -32.68 15.18
CA ALA A 56 -10.88 -33.92 15.77
C ALA A 56 -10.48 -35.16 14.97
N ALA A 57 -10.52 -35.09 13.63
CA ALA A 57 -10.07 -36.17 12.75
C ALA A 57 -8.57 -36.44 12.88
N VAL A 58 -7.75 -35.40 12.96
CA VAL A 58 -6.29 -35.53 13.13
C VAL A 58 -5.96 -36.06 14.52
N ALA A 59 -6.57 -35.51 15.59
CA ALA A 59 -6.34 -35.95 16.97
C ALA A 59 -6.86 -37.39 17.25
N GLY A 60 -7.91 -37.81 16.56
CA GLY A 60 -8.46 -39.17 16.66
C GLY A 60 -7.58 -40.25 16.05
N PHE A 61 -6.69 -39.92 15.10
CA PHE A 61 -5.85 -40.89 14.43
C PHE A 61 -4.85 -41.62 15.38
N PRO A 62 -4.07 -40.96 16.24
CA PRO A 62 -3.25 -41.62 17.26
C PRO A 62 -4.07 -42.47 18.21
N VAL A 63 -5.25 -42.02 18.62
CA VAL A 63 -6.17 -42.77 19.49
C VAL A 63 -6.63 -44.05 18.80
N ALA A 64 -6.97 -44.00 17.52
CA ALA A 64 -7.34 -45.17 16.72
C ALA A 64 -6.20 -46.17 16.58
N LEU A 65 -4.94 -45.70 16.45
CA LEU A 65 -3.77 -46.55 16.40
C LEU A 65 -3.52 -47.28 17.74
N VAL A 66 -3.60 -46.57 18.87
CA VAL A 66 -3.47 -47.14 20.22
C VAL A 66 -4.58 -48.15 20.49
N PHE A 67 -5.81 -47.79 20.10
CA PHE A 67 -6.97 -48.67 20.24
C PHE A 67 -6.77 -49.96 19.45
N SER A 68 -6.31 -49.89 18.20
CA SER A 68 -6.00 -51.05 17.34
C SER A 68 -4.86 -51.93 17.90
N TRP A 69 -3.96 -51.31 18.64
CA TRP A 69 -2.86 -52.04 19.31
C TRP A 69 -3.35 -52.89 20.48
N ILE A 70 -4.35 -52.41 21.22
CA ILE A 70 -4.88 -53.02 22.46
C ILE A 70 -6.08 -53.93 22.18
N PHE A 71 -6.93 -53.60 21.21
CA PHE A 71 -8.19 -54.26 20.94
C PHE A 71 -8.29 -54.77 19.49
N GLU A 72 -8.92 -55.93 19.31
CA GLU A 72 -9.25 -56.48 18.00
C GLU A 72 -10.77 -56.45 17.77
N VAL A 73 -11.18 -55.86 16.61
CA VAL A 73 -12.57 -55.84 16.22
C VAL A 73 -12.89 -57.09 15.41
N THR A 74 -13.77 -57.92 15.94
CA THR A 74 -14.22 -59.19 15.31
C THR A 74 -15.73 -59.11 15.02
N SER A 75 -16.25 -60.04 14.21
CA SER A 75 -17.67 -60.12 13.92
C SER A 75 -18.55 -60.40 15.17
N GLU A 76 -17.96 -60.77 16.29
CA GLU A 76 -18.62 -61.00 17.59
C GLU A 76 -18.44 -59.84 18.58
N GLY A 77 -17.83 -58.74 18.16
CA GLY A 77 -17.60 -57.53 18.97
C GLY A 77 -16.13 -57.21 19.23
N ILE A 78 -15.88 -56.23 20.14
CA ILE A 78 -14.55 -55.77 20.51
C ILE A 78 -13.97 -56.66 21.59
N ARG A 79 -12.86 -57.33 21.28
CA ARG A 79 -12.16 -58.21 22.25
C ARG A 79 -10.73 -57.69 22.50
N ARG A 80 -10.27 -57.81 23.75
CA ARG A 80 -8.87 -57.47 24.05
C ARG A 80 -7.98 -58.54 23.43
N THR A 81 -6.94 -58.12 22.70
CA THR A 81 -5.99 -59.00 22.04
C THR A 81 -5.41 -59.98 23.08
N ARG A 82 -5.69 -61.31 22.97
CA ARG A 82 -5.21 -62.32 23.91
C ARG A 82 -3.70 -62.47 23.78
N PRO A 83 -2.97 -62.64 24.90
CA PRO A 83 -1.60 -63.09 24.81
C PRO A 83 -1.57 -64.50 24.20
N SER A 84 -0.67 -64.73 23.25
CA SER A 84 -0.47 -65.97 22.53
C SER A 84 -0.28 -67.15 23.48
N SER A 85 -0.70 -68.37 23.09
CA SER A 85 -0.46 -69.62 23.83
C SER A 85 1.04 -69.90 23.92
N ALA A 86 1.43 -70.64 24.94
CA ALA A 86 2.86 -70.97 25.23
C ALA A 86 3.64 -71.57 24.05
N ALA A 87 2.97 -72.15 23.05
CA ALA A 87 3.58 -72.71 21.83
C ALA A 87 3.95 -71.62 20.80
N GLU A 88 3.15 -70.52 20.71
CA GLU A 88 3.44 -69.36 19.81
C GLU A 88 4.47 -68.43 20.43
N LEU A 89 4.63 -68.41 21.76
CA LEU A 89 5.66 -67.67 22.48
C LEU A 89 7.08 -68.21 22.27
N ALA A 90 7.23 -69.46 21.85
CA ALA A 90 8.54 -70.07 21.57
C ALA A 90 9.19 -69.56 20.27
N GLU A 91 8.39 -69.06 19.31
CA GLU A 91 8.89 -68.47 18.06
C GLU A 91 8.93 -66.95 18.07
N ALA A 92 8.25 -66.30 19.00
CA ALA A 92 8.20 -64.81 19.10
C ALA A 92 9.35 -64.32 19.97
N THR A 93 10.36 -63.74 19.38
CA THR A 93 11.43 -63.05 20.11
C THR A 93 10.80 -61.84 20.89
N PRO A 94 11.04 -61.79 22.24
CA PRO A 94 10.46 -60.69 23.05
C PRO A 94 10.98 -59.34 22.56
N LEU A 95 10.08 -58.33 22.57
CA LEU A 95 10.43 -56.96 22.25
C LEU A 95 11.61 -56.53 23.13
N ARG A 96 12.73 -56.14 22.52
CA ARG A 96 13.92 -55.65 23.22
C ARG A 96 13.69 -54.19 23.63
N ARG A 97 14.41 -53.72 24.65
CA ARG A 97 14.37 -52.30 25.09
C ARG A 97 14.47 -51.30 23.92
N ARG A 98 15.16 -51.64 22.82
CA ARG A 98 15.28 -50.82 21.61
C ARG A 98 13.97 -50.68 20.85
N ASP A 99 13.08 -51.64 20.90
CA ASP A 99 11.78 -51.58 20.19
C ASP A 99 10.79 -50.66 20.94
N TYR A 100 10.86 -50.64 22.29
CA TYR A 100 10.13 -49.65 23.11
C TYR A 100 10.68 -48.25 22.93
N LEU A 101 12.01 -48.08 22.76
CA LEU A 101 12.62 -46.79 22.45
C LEU A 101 12.19 -46.26 21.06
N LEU A 102 12.09 -47.15 20.06
CA LEU A 102 11.60 -46.78 18.73
C LEU A 102 10.11 -46.40 18.75
N LEU A 103 9.27 -47.10 19.50
CA LEU A 103 7.87 -46.75 19.68
C LEU A 103 7.72 -45.44 20.44
N ALA A 104 8.50 -45.18 21.48
CA ALA A 104 8.54 -43.94 22.20
C ALA A 104 9.04 -42.79 21.30
N ALA A 105 10.11 -43.00 20.51
CA ALA A 105 10.60 -42.03 19.54
C ALA A 105 9.58 -41.73 18.45
N PHE A 106 8.87 -42.73 17.93
CA PHE A 106 7.76 -42.55 16.98
C PHE A 106 6.60 -41.77 17.61
N GLY A 107 6.24 -42.05 18.86
CA GLY A 107 5.24 -41.31 19.62
C GLY A 107 5.64 -39.83 19.80
N VAL A 108 6.90 -39.58 20.17
CA VAL A 108 7.44 -38.23 20.32
C VAL A 108 7.45 -37.49 18.97
N VAL A 109 7.92 -38.11 17.89
CA VAL A 109 7.92 -37.49 16.54
C VAL A 109 6.50 -37.24 16.08
N SER A 110 5.55 -38.15 16.29
CA SER A 110 4.14 -37.93 15.96
C SER A 110 3.52 -36.82 16.78
N THR A 111 3.89 -36.69 18.06
CA THR A 111 3.42 -35.60 18.94
C THR A 111 4.03 -34.26 18.52
N VAL A 112 5.29 -34.21 18.12
CA VAL A 112 5.93 -32.96 17.60
C VAL A 112 5.34 -32.55 16.26
N ILE A 113 5.08 -33.52 15.36
CA ILE A 113 4.41 -33.21 14.09
C ILE A 113 2.97 -32.75 14.34
N LEU A 114 2.25 -33.39 15.27
CA LEU A 114 0.90 -32.98 15.65
C LEU A 114 0.89 -31.60 16.32
N TYR A 115 1.84 -31.34 17.22
CA TYR A 115 2.00 -30.03 17.87
C TYR A 115 2.32 -28.96 16.83
N GLY A 116 3.27 -29.21 15.91
CA GLY A 116 3.59 -28.28 14.82
C GLY A 116 2.45 -28.11 13.79
N ALA A 117 1.61 -29.12 13.60
CA ALA A 117 0.41 -29.00 12.77
C ALA A 117 -0.71 -28.25 13.49
N ILE A 118 -0.88 -28.48 14.80
CA ILE A 118 -1.82 -27.73 15.65
C ILE A 118 -1.35 -26.28 15.81
N ASP A 119 -0.07 -26.04 16.00
CA ASP A 119 0.54 -24.72 16.12
C ASP A 119 0.36 -23.92 14.82
N ARG A 120 0.62 -24.53 13.65
CA ARG A 120 0.33 -23.93 12.35
C ARG A 120 -1.15 -23.72 12.07
N VAL A 121 -2.03 -24.62 12.54
CA VAL A 121 -3.48 -24.43 12.42
C VAL A 121 -3.97 -23.41 13.43
N LEU A 122 -3.40 -23.31 14.61
CA LEU A 122 -3.66 -22.26 15.59
C LEU A 122 -3.04 -20.93 15.13
N GLU A 123 -1.86 -20.90 14.55
CA GLU A 123 -1.31 -19.73 13.88
C GLU A 123 -2.19 -19.32 12.69
N ALA A 124 -2.62 -20.25 11.84
CA ALA A 124 -3.58 -19.98 10.77
C ALA A 124 -4.99 -19.62 11.28
N THR A 125 -5.34 -19.92 12.53
CA THR A 125 -6.59 -19.51 13.18
C THR A 125 -6.41 -18.29 14.08
N THR A 126 -5.19 -17.96 14.52
CA THR A 126 -4.77 -16.67 15.08
C THR A 126 -4.33 -15.70 13.99
N ASP A 127 -3.81 -16.18 12.86
CA ASP A 127 -3.75 -15.54 11.54
C ASP A 127 -5.08 -15.69 10.77
N GLY A 128 -6.10 -16.17 11.41
CA GLY A 128 -7.47 -15.94 10.99
C GLY A 128 -7.54 -14.47 10.67
N GLU A 129 -7.92 -14.09 9.43
CA GLU A 129 -8.12 -12.73 8.93
C GLU A 129 -8.22 -11.80 10.12
N PRO A 130 -7.32 -10.85 10.36
CA PRO A 130 -7.51 -9.93 11.45
C PRO A 130 -8.95 -9.50 11.26
N GLY A 131 -9.83 -10.01 12.11
CA GLY A 131 -11.22 -9.67 12.07
C GLY A 131 -11.20 -8.17 11.98
N PRO A 132 -11.93 -7.51 11.09
CA PRO A 132 -11.82 -6.09 10.83
C PRO A 132 -11.53 -5.50 12.20
N MET A 133 -10.38 -4.81 12.33
CA MET A 133 -10.02 -4.14 13.58
C MET A 133 -11.35 -3.67 14.11
N ALA A 134 -11.86 -4.25 15.23
CA ALA A 134 -13.27 -4.11 15.57
C ALA A 134 -13.50 -2.62 15.69
N ILE A 135 -13.83 -2.00 14.58
CA ILE A 135 -14.13 -0.57 14.51
C ILE A 135 -15.37 -0.54 15.37
N GLU A 136 -15.26 0.06 16.53
CA GLU A 136 -16.37 0.18 17.46
C GLU A 136 -17.52 0.83 16.68
N VAL A 137 -18.50 0.02 16.30
CA VAL A 137 -19.62 0.45 15.48
C VAL A 137 -20.42 1.45 16.29
N ALA A 138 -20.23 2.72 15.98
CA ALA A 138 -20.96 3.77 16.69
C ALA A 138 -22.45 3.65 16.38
N GLU A 139 -23.28 3.80 17.41
CA GLU A 139 -24.73 3.58 17.29
C GLU A 139 -25.41 4.51 16.28
N HIS A 140 -24.91 5.73 16.14
CA HIS A 140 -25.39 6.75 15.20
C HIS A 140 -24.41 6.94 14.05
N SER A 141 -24.01 5.85 13.37
CA SER A 141 -23.07 5.88 12.26
C SER A 141 -23.74 5.46 10.96
N VAL A 142 -23.44 6.18 9.87
CA VAL A 142 -24.02 5.95 8.56
C VAL A 142 -22.97 6.10 7.46
N ALA A 143 -23.00 5.21 6.46
CA ALA A 143 -22.28 5.41 5.21
C ALA A 143 -23.28 5.62 4.07
N VAL A 144 -22.99 6.57 3.19
CA VAL A 144 -23.76 6.83 1.98
C VAL A 144 -23.06 6.14 0.82
N LEU A 145 -23.64 5.08 0.30
CA LEU A 145 -23.10 4.37 -0.86
C LEU A 145 -23.39 5.15 -2.15
N PRO A 146 -22.55 4.98 -3.19
CA PRO A 146 -22.80 5.60 -4.50
C PRO A 146 -24.14 5.14 -5.06
N PHE A 147 -24.96 6.08 -5.48
CA PHE A 147 -26.29 5.77 -6.02
C PHE A 147 -26.18 5.23 -7.44
N ALA A 148 -26.94 4.20 -7.74
CA ALA A 148 -26.95 3.57 -9.05
C ALA A 148 -27.53 4.50 -10.11
N ASN A 149 -26.86 4.61 -11.25
CA ASN A 149 -27.36 5.36 -12.40
C ASN A 149 -28.42 4.52 -13.16
N MET A 150 -29.67 4.96 -13.10
CA MET A 150 -30.81 4.33 -13.79
C MET A 150 -31.27 5.15 -15.01
N SER A 151 -30.46 6.12 -15.46
CA SER A 151 -30.83 7.04 -16.56
C SER A 151 -30.67 6.44 -17.96
N GLY A 152 -30.06 5.26 -18.11
CA GLY A 152 -29.75 4.67 -19.42
C GLY A 152 -28.59 5.35 -20.16
N ASP A 153 -28.08 6.47 -19.66
CA ASP A 153 -26.94 7.20 -20.17
C ASP A 153 -25.75 7.09 -19.17
N PRO A 154 -24.64 6.42 -19.54
CA PRO A 154 -23.47 6.29 -18.67
C PRO A 154 -22.82 7.63 -18.30
N ASP A 155 -23.00 8.68 -19.10
CA ASP A 155 -22.40 10.00 -18.83
C ASP A 155 -23.06 10.70 -17.63
N ASN A 156 -24.20 10.21 -17.13
CA ASN A 156 -24.82 10.65 -15.88
C ASN A 156 -24.21 9.98 -14.62
N GLU A 157 -23.28 9.05 -14.75
CA GLU A 157 -22.65 8.37 -13.60
C GLU A 157 -21.96 9.34 -12.62
N PRO A 158 -21.13 10.32 -13.08
CA PRO A 158 -20.53 11.31 -12.19
C PRO A 158 -21.57 12.19 -11.47
N PHE A 159 -22.68 12.49 -12.12
CA PHE A 159 -23.78 13.22 -11.49
C PHE A 159 -24.43 12.41 -10.37
N CYS A 160 -24.67 11.11 -10.56
CA CYS A 160 -25.23 10.23 -9.52
C CYS A 160 -24.30 10.13 -8.32
N ASP A 161 -22.99 10.01 -8.56
CA ASP A 161 -21.95 10.02 -7.52
C ASP A 161 -21.97 11.33 -6.75
N GLY A 162 -22.05 12.47 -7.44
CA GLY A 162 -22.13 13.79 -6.83
C GLY A 162 -23.37 13.99 -5.97
N VAL A 163 -24.51 13.49 -6.40
CA VAL A 163 -25.74 13.52 -5.57
C VAL A 163 -25.54 12.75 -4.27
N SER A 164 -24.94 11.57 -4.34
CA SER A 164 -24.65 10.75 -3.14
C SER A 164 -23.67 11.45 -2.21
N GLU A 165 -22.65 12.07 -2.76
CA GLU A 165 -21.64 12.81 -2.01
C GLU A 165 -22.23 14.04 -1.31
N GLU A 166 -23.10 14.79 -1.98
CA GLU A 166 -23.73 15.96 -1.37
C GLU A 166 -24.65 15.58 -0.20
N ILE A 167 -25.40 14.47 -0.35
CA ILE A 167 -26.18 13.92 0.77
C ILE A 167 -25.26 13.53 1.94
N LEU A 168 -24.11 12.91 1.64
CA LEU A 168 -23.08 12.59 2.63
C LEU A 168 -22.60 13.86 3.35
N ASN A 169 -22.25 14.90 2.61
CA ASN A 169 -21.75 16.17 3.16
C ASN A 169 -22.80 16.83 4.07
N ARG A 170 -24.08 16.84 3.63
CA ARG A 170 -25.17 17.38 4.43
C ARG A 170 -25.41 16.57 5.71
N LEU A 171 -25.33 15.24 5.63
CA LEU A 171 -25.41 14.36 6.82
C LEU A 171 -24.23 14.63 7.77
N ALA A 172 -23.03 14.88 7.26
CA ALA A 172 -21.85 15.21 8.07
C ALA A 172 -21.99 16.54 8.84
N GLY A 173 -22.91 17.42 8.43
CA GLY A 173 -23.28 18.64 9.15
C GLY A 173 -24.04 18.39 10.47
N PHE A 174 -24.64 17.22 10.65
CA PHE A 174 -25.32 16.85 11.89
C PHE A 174 -24.31 16.31 12.91
N ARG A 175 -24.08 17.04 14.00
CA ARG A 175 -23.02 16.73 14.98
C ARG A 175 -23.21 15.41 15.71
N GLU A 176 -24.43 14.93 15.82
CA GLU A 176 -24.81 13.68 16.49
C GLU A 176 -24.59 12.44 15.61
N LEU A 177 -24.37 12.62 14.30
CA LEU A 177 -24.10 11.56 13.35
C LEU A 177 -22.60 11.39 13.09
N ARG A 178 -22.16 10.16 13.06
CA ARG A 178 -20.86 9.78 12.53
C ARG A 178 -21.06 9.33 11.09
N VAL A 179 -20.70 10.17 10.15
CA VAL A 179 -20.85 9.90 8.71
C VAL A 179 -19.53 9.39 8.17
N MET A 180 -19.58 8.23 7.53
CA MET A 180 -18.40 7.64 6.88
C MET A 180 -17.98 8.51 5.69
N ALA A 181 -16.68 8.74 5.58
CA ALA A 181 -16.13 9.54 4.50
C ALA A 181 -16.38 8.90 3.12
N ARG A 182 -16.39 9.74 2.09
CA ARG A 182 -16.67 9.35 0.71
C ARG A 182 -15.77 8.23 0.22
N THR A 183 -14.45 8.32 0.45
CA THR A 183 -13.46 7.37 -0.08
C THR A 183 -13.77 5.94 0.35
N SER A 184 -14.05 5.73 1.65
CA SER A 184 -14.45 4.41 2.16
C SER A 184 -15.81 3.99 1.66
N SER A 185 -16.81 4.89 1.63
CA SER A 185 -18.17 4.56 1.19
C SER A 185 -18.21 4.16 -0.30
N PHE A 186 -17.42 4.82 -1.14
CA PHE A 186 -17.38 4.61 -2.59
C PHE A 186 -16.45 3.48 -3.03
N ALA A 187 -15.61 2.95 -2.15
CA ALA A 187 -14.75 1.79 -2.43
C ALA A 187 -15.55 0.54 -2.85
N PHE A 188 -16.83 0.50 -2.51
CA PHE A 188 -17.74 -0.61 -2.82
C PHE A 188 -18.58 -0.41 -4.08
N LYS A 189 -18.32 0.62 -4.87
CA LYS A 189 -19.05 0.90 -6.11
C LYS A 189 -18.95 -0.27 -7.08
N GLY A 190 -20.12 -0.79 -7.51
CA GLY A 190 -20.18 -1.92 -8.44
C GLY A 190 -19.74 -3.27 -7.85
N SER A 191 -19.61 -3.38 -6.53
CA SER A 191 -19.29 -4.63 -5.86
C SER A 191 -20.56 -5.46 -5.57
N ASP A 192 -20.39 -6.81 -5.49
CA ASP A 192 -21.41 -7.76 -5.09
C ASP A 192 -21.40 -8.02 -3.56
N TYR A 193 -20.75 -7.16 -2.76
CA TYR A 193 -20.71 -7.34 -1.31
C TYR A 193 -22.10 -7.11 -0.70
N ASP A 194 -22.45 -8.00 0.22
CA ASP A 194 -23.67 -7.83 0.99
C ASP A 194 -23.57 -6.67 2.01
N VAL A 195 -24.73 -6.22 2.46
CA VAL A 195 -24.85 -5.09 3.41
C VAL A 195 -24.08 -5.34 4.70
N SER A 196 -24.11 -6.58 5.22
CA SER A 196 -23.47 -6.93 6.48
C SER A 196 -21.94 -6.84 6.37
N ARG A 197 -21.39 -7.33 5.26
CA ARG A 197 -19.94 -7.24 4.98
C ARG A 197 -19.47 -5.79 4.77
N MET A 198 -20.23 -5.01 3.99
CA MET A 198 -19.94 -3.58 3.80
C MET A 198 -19.98 -2.83 5.13
N SER A 199 -21.02 -3.03 5.92
CA SER A 199 -21.18 -2.43 7.25
C SER A 199 -20.01 -2.75 8.18
N SER A 200 -19.58 -4.02 8.20
CA SER A 200 -18.45 -4.48 9.01
C SER A 200 -17.12 -3.85 8.57
N LEU A 201 -16.86 -3.78 7.27
CA LEU A 201 -15.64 -3.18 6.72
C LEU A 201 -15.57 -1.66 6.95
N LEU A 202 -16.72 -0.98 6.92
CA LEU A 202 -16.85 0.45 7.17
C LEU A 202 -17.01 0.80 8.66
N GLY A 203 -17.32 -0.16 9.52
CA GLY A 203 -17.58 0.10 10.94
C GLY A 203 -18.80 0.98 11.18
N VAL A 204 -19.85 0.86 10.36
CA VAL A 204 -21.07 1.65 10.46
C VAL A 204 -22.30 0.79 10.74
N LYS A 205 -23.27 1.38 11.46
CA LYS A 205 -24.53 0.73 11.80
C LYS A 205 -25.55 0.80 10.67
N TYR A 206 -25.52 1.86 9.87
CA TYR A 206 -26.48 2.11 8.82
C TYR A 206 -25.78 2.35 7.47
N LEU A 207 -26.42 1.88 6.38
CA LEU A 207 -26.03 2.16 5.01
C LEU A 207 -27.18 2.85 4.28
N LEU A 208 -26.92 4.00 3.66
CA LEU A 208 -27.84 4.68 2.76
C LEU A 208 -27.52 4.26 1.33
N GLN A 209 -28.48 3.61 0.68
CA GLN A 209 -28.38 3.17 -0.70
C GLN A 209 -29.43 3.89 -1.55
N GLY A 210 -29.18 4.04 -2.85
CA GLY A 210 -30.14 4.68 -3.71
C GLY A 210 -29.89 4.50 -5.20
N SER A 211 -30.76 5.10 -5.98
CA SER A 211 -30.64 5.20 -7.43
C SER A 211 -31.14 6.56 -7.93
N VAL A 212 -30.52 7.03 -9.00
CA VAL A 212 -30.87 8.28 -9.67
C VAL A 212 -31.24 7.97 -11.11
N ARG A 213 -32.38 8.52 -11.56
CA ARG A 213 -32.79 8.52 -12.95
C ARG A 213 -32.99 9.98 -13.40
N LYS A 214 -32.20 10.41 -14.37
CA LYS A 214 -32.27 11.73 -15.00
C LYS A 214 -32.74 11.56 -16.45
N GLU A 215 -33.82 12.24 -16.82
CA GLU A 215 -34.36 12.27 -18.18
C GLU A 215 -34.65 13.75 -18.56
N GLY A 216 -33.71 14.39 -19.24
CA GLY A 216 -33.77 15.85 -19.49
C GLY A 216 -33.78 16.63 -18.19
N GLN A 217 -34.87 17.37 -17.92
CA GLN A 217 -35.04 18.10 -16.66
C GLN A 217 -35.76 17.33 -15.57
N ALA A 218 -36.28 16.12 -15.87
CA ALA A 218 -36.94 15.29 -14.87
C ALA A 218 -35.91 14.47 -14.09
N LEU A 219 -36.05 14.47 -12.77
CA LEU A 219 -35.17 13.77 -11.84
C LEU A 219 -36.01 12.90 -10.89
N ARG A 220 -35.68 11.61 -10.83
CA ARG A 220 -36.20 10.70 -9.82
C ARG A 220 -35.05 10.15 -8.99
N ILE A 221 -35.13 10.31 -7.68
CA ILE A 221 -34.17 9.75 -6.71
C ILE A 221 -34.93 8.81 -5.77
N ALA A 222 -34.57 7.53 -5.77
CA ALA A 222 -35.07 6.55 -4.82
C ALA A 222 -33.96 6.21 -3.83
N VAL A 223 -34.28 6.26 -2.54
CA VAL A 223 -33.31 6.03 -1.44
C VAL A 223 -33.89 5.07 -0.41
N GLN A 224 -33.00 4.29 0.20
CA GLN A 224 -33.33 3.41 1.33
C GLN A 224 -32.19 3.41 2.35
N LEU A 225 -32.58 3.46 3.61
CA LEU A 225 -31.69 3.29 4.76
C LEU A 225 -31.85 1.86 5.26
N VAL A 226 -30.75 1.12 5.33
CA VAL A 226 -30.73 -0.26 5.85
C VAL A 226 -29.79 -0.34 7.07
N ASP A 227 -30.11 -1.20 8.01
CA ASP A 227 -29.20 -1.48 9.14
C ASP A 227 -28.11 -2.51 8.73
N SER A 228 -27.15 -2.72 9.62
CA SER A 228 -26.04 -3.67 9.41
C SER A 228 -26.45 -5.12 9.21
N SER A 229 -27.70 -5.47 9.54
CA SER A 229 -28.30 -6.79 9.31
C SER A 229 -29.06 -6.88 7.98
N GLY A 230 -29.10 -5.77 7.22
CA GLY A 230 -29.79 -5.68 5.92
C GLY A 230 -31.28 -5.36 6.02
N PHE A 231 -31.83 -5.08 7.20
CA PHE A 231 -33.23 -4.68 7.35
C PHE A 231 -33.43 -3.22 6.99
N GLN A 232 -34.46 -2.95 6.19
CA GLN A 232 -34.82 -1.60 5.79
C GLN A 232 -35.43 -0.85 6.98
N VAL A 233 -34.78 0.27 7.34
CA VAL A 233 -35.22 1.18 8.42
C VAL A 233 -36.12 2.28 7.88
N TRP A 234 -35.76 2.81 6.69
CA TRP A 234 -36.50 3.87 6.03
C TRP A 234 -36.34 3.81 4.51
N SER A 235 -37.31 4.33 3.75
CA SER A 235 -37.18 4.56 2.31
C SER A 235 -38.09 5.67 1.81
N ALA A 236 -37.68 6.32 0.74
CA ALA A 236 -38.48 7.33 0.05
C ALA A 236 -38.11 7.42 -1.43
N THR A 237 -39.02 8.00 -2.21
CA THR A 237 -38.79 8.33 -3.61
C THR A 237 -39.19 9.79 -3.85
N PHE A 238 -38.30 10.54 -4.50
CA PHE A 238 -38.44 11.95 -4.81
C PHE A 238 -38.53 12.12 -6.33
N ASP A 239 -39.64 12.68 -6.79
CA ASP A 239 -39.88 13.05 -8.19
C ASP A 239 -39.91 14.57 -8.28
N ARG A 240 -38.95 15.20 -8.94
CA ARG A 240 -38.76 16.65 -9.03
C ARG A 240 -38.14 17.06 -10.38
N GLU A 241 -38.03 18.35 -10.62
CA GLU A 241 -37.18 18.88 -11.67
C GLU A 241 -35.73 19.01 -11.18
N LEU A 242 -34.77 19.02 -12.12
CA LEU A 242 -33.33 19.12 -11.83
C LEU A 242 -32.98 20.39 -11.02
N THR A 243 -33.70 21.48 -11.27
CA THR A 243 -33.56 22.74 -10.51
C THR A 243 -33.84 22.61 -9.02
N GLY A 244 -34.55 21.54 -8.60
CA GLY A 244 -34.85 21.23 -7.19
C GLY A 244 -33.83 20.32 -6.51
N ILE A 245 -32.71 19.99 -7.14
CA ILE A 245 -31.76 18.99 -6.64
C ILE A 245 -31.25 19.29 -5.23
N PHE A 246 -30.89 20.52 -4.95
CA PHE A 246 -30.37 20.93 -3.65
C PHE A 246 -31.42 20.79 -2.52
N THR A 247 -32.71 21.07 -2.84
CA THR A 247 -33.81 20.86 -1.90
C THR A 247 -34.00 19.36 -1.60
N ILE A 248 -33.95 18.52 -2.63
CA ILE A 248 -34.09 17.06 -2.46
C ILE A 248 -32.96 16.51 -1.58
N GLN A 249 -31.73 16.93 -1.82
CA GLN A 249 -30.57 16.50 -1.03
C GLN A 249 -30.72 16.89 0.45
N ALA A 250 -31.25 18.10 0.74
CA ALA A 250 -31.52 18.52 2.10
C ALA A 250 -32.67 17.71 2.73
N GLU A 251 -33.78 17.50 2.00
CA GLU A 251 -34.91 16.65 2.46
C GLU A 251 -34.46 15.21 2.78
N ILE A 252 -33.61 14.63 1.93
CA ILE A 252 -33.07 13.27 2.16
C ILE A 252 -32.21 13.25 3.41
N ALA A 253 -31.25 14.19 3.55
CA ALA A 253 -30.34 14.22 4.68
C ALA A 253 -31.09 14.40 6.00
N GLU A 254 -32.08 15.31 6.06
CA GLU A 254 -32.92 15.53 7.24
C GLU A 254 -33.74 14.28 7.61
N ALA A 255 -34.37 13.63 6.62
CA ALA A 255 -35.18 12.43 6.84
C ALA A 255 -34.32 11.26 7.33
N VAL A 256 -33.14 11.07 6.77
CA VAL A 256 -32.19 10.03 7.20
C VAL A 256 -31.68 10.33 8.62
N ALA A 257 -31.23 11.57 8.88
CA ALA A 257 -30.76 11.98 10.21
C ALA A 257 -31.81 11.77 11.28
N THR A 258 -33.07 12.17 11.03
CA THR A 258 -34.19 11.98 11.94
C THR A 258 -34.54 10.49 12.14
N SER A 259 -34.36 9.66 11.11
CA SER A 259 -34.59 8.20 11.21
C SER A 259 -33.57 7.50 12.10
N ILE A 260 -32.33 8.02 12.15
CA ILE A 260 -31.23 7.49 12.98
C ILE A 260 -31.29 8.07 14.39
N VAL A 261 -31.50 9.39 14.51
CA VAL A 261 -31.52 10.14 15.79
C VAL A 261 -32.81 10.94 15.87
N PRO A 262 -33.88 10.40 16.51
CA PRO A 262 -35.09 11.16 16.74
C PRO A 262 -34.80 12.46 17.51
N GLN A 263 -35.36 13.59 17.07
CA GLN A 263 -35.16 14.95 17.65
C GLN A 263 -33.82 15.61 17.30
N ILE A 264 -33.11 15.16 16.27
CA ILE A 264 -31.94 15.84 15.73
C ILE A 264 -32.36 17.20 15.12
N SER A 265 -31.55 18.24 15.34
CA SER A 265 -31.81 19.56 14.74
C SER A 265 -31.01 19.74 13.48
N ALA A 266 -31.67 20.12 12.40
CA ALA A 266 -30.99 20.45 11.14
C ALA A 266 -30.01 21.63 11.36
N PRO A 267 -28.78 21.57 10.80
CA PRO A 267 -27.87 22.68 10.81
C PRO A 267 -28.49 23.84 10.01
N ALA A 268 -28.31 25.07 10.49
CA ALA A 268 -28.73 26.27 9.77
C ALA A 268 -27.83 26.41 8.53
N VAL A 269 -28.39 26.22 7.34
CA VAL A 269 -27.69 26.40 6.07
C VAL A 269 -28.23 27.68 5.42
N GLU A 270 -27.50 28.78 5.53
CA GLU A 270 -27.58 29.92 4.64
C GLU A 270 -26.41 29.87 3.66
N GLU A 271 -26.52 29.13 2.57
CA GLU A 271 -25.53 29.15 1.51
C GLU A 271 -26.15 29.68 0.21
N SER A 272 -25.44 30.61 -0.43
CA SER A 272 -25.63 30.91 -1.84
C SER A 272 -25.32 29.64 -2.63
N LEU A 273 -26.33 29.04 -3.23
CA LEU A 273 -26.17 27.83 -4.03
C LEU A 273 -25.45 28.15 -5.33
N PRO A 274 -24.44 27.37 -5.75
CA PRO A 274 -23.76 27.58 -7.02
C PRO A 274 -24.69 27.29 -8.20
N ASP A 275 -24.30 27.78 -9.39
CA ASP A 275 -24.95 27.35 -10.63
C ASP A 275 -24.91 25.84 -10.79
N ILE A 276 -26.01 25.24 -11.25
CA ILE A 276 -26.13 23.75 -11.32
C ILE A 276 -25.13 23.16 -12.30
N GLU A 277 -24.88 23.78 -13.43
CA GLU A 277 -23.92 23.30 -14.43
C GLU A 277 -22.49 23.46 -13.91
N ALA A 278 -22.17 24.60 -13.28
CA ALA A 278 -20.90 24.78 -12.57
C ALA A 278 -20.67 23.71 -11.50
N TYR A 279 -21.72 23.40 -10.73
CA TYR A 279 -21.65 22.37 -9.69
C TYR A 279 -21.40 20.97 -10.25
N GLN A 280 -21.99 20.60 -11.40
CA GLN A 280 -21.73 19.33 -12.06
C GLN A 280 -20.26 19.18 -12.45
N HIS A 281 -19.68 20.19 -13.09
CA HIS A 281 -18.26 20.23 -13.44
C HIS A 281 -17.35 20.15 -12.20
N TYR A 282 -17.68 20.88 -11.14
CA TYR A 282 -16.96 20.81 -9.87
C TYR A 282 -16.92 19.39 -9.29
N LEU A 283 -18.07 18.68 -9.26
CA LEU A 283 -18.13 17.31 -8.74
C LEU A 283 -17.27 16.34 -9.54
N VAL A 284 -17.29 16.44 -10.88
CA VAL A 284 -16.45 15.62 -11.75
C VAL A 284 -14.96 15.89 -11.49
N GLY A 285 -14.57 17.16 -11.46
CA GLY A 285 -13.19 17.57 -11.21
C GLY A 285 -12.68 17.07 -9.86
N ARG A 286 -13.49 17.24 -8.81
CA ARG A 286 -13.18 16.76 -7.45
C ARG A 286 -13.04 15.24 -7.37
N GLU A 287 -13.93 14.49 -8.01
CA GLU A 287 -13.85 13.02 -8.07
C GLU A 287 -12.54 12.54 -8.71
N LEU A 288 -12.16 13.16 -9.83
CA LEU A 288 -10.92 12.81 -10.53
C LEU A 288 -9.67 13.08 -9.68
N ILE A 289 -9.65 14.19 -8.91
CA ILE A 289 -8.57 14.51 -7.97
C ILE A 289 -8.47 13.44 -6.87
N GLN A 290 -9.59 13.04 -6.31
CA GLN A 290 -9.61 12.04 -5.22
C GLN A 290 -9.16 10.65 -5.68
N LYS A 291 -9.52 10.24 -6.90
CA LYS A 291 -9.08 8.97 -7.48
C LYS A 291 -7.58 8.93 -7.75
N ARG A 292 -6.92 10.09 -7.87
CA ARG A 292 -5.47 10.22 -8.15
C ARG A 292 -4.99 9.26 -9.25
N THR A 293 -5.77 9.14 -10.32
CA THR A 293 -5.55 8.13 -11.37
C THR A 293 -4.49 8.52 -12.39
N THR A 294 -3.99 9.75 -12.34
CA THR A 294 -3.00 10.26 -13.31
C THR A 294 -1.99 11.17 -12.64
N PHE A 295 -0.72 11.03 -12.99
CA PHE A 295 0.24 12.12 -12.95
C PHE A 295 -0.13 13.07 -14.09
N GLY A 296 -0.43 14.33 -13.77
CA GLY A 296 -0.98 15.28 -14.73
C GLY A 296 -2.49 15.44 -14.51
N ASN A 297 -2.87 16.52 -13.88
CA ASN A 297 -4.26 16.84 -13.56
C ASN A 297 -4.96 17.60 -14.71
N GLU A 298 -4.71 17.26 -15.97
CA GLU A 298 -5.29 17.97 -17.11
C GLU A 298 -6.82 17.91 -17.06
N ARG A 299 -7.40 16.74 -17.03
CA ARG A 299 -8.84 16.56 -17.03
C ARG A 299 -9.55 17.10 -15.77
N PRO A 300 -9.10 16.83 -14.53
CA PRO A 300 -9.64 17.51 -13.36
C PRO A 300 -9.55 19.04 -13.44
N MET A 301 -8.46 19.56 -14.01
CA MET A 301 -8.27 20.99 -14.21
C MET A 301 -9.26 21.57 -15.21
N GLU A 302 -9.47 20.90 -16.35
CA GLU A 302 -10.45 21.30 -17.36
C GLU A 302 -11.86 21.39 -16.77
N GLU A 303 -12.28 20.40 -15.99
CA GLU A 303 -13.60 20.39 -15.34
C GLU A 303 -13.76 21.55 -14.34
N LEU A 304 -12.72 21.79 -13.51
CA LEU A 304 -12.75 22.91 -12.56
C LEU A 304 -12.66 24.28 -13.26
N ASP A 305 -11.96 24.39 -14.38
CA ASP A 305 -11.93 25.59 -15.21
C ASP A 305 -13.31 25.89 -15.81
N GLN A 306 -14.05 24.86 -16.26
CA GLN A 306 -15.45 25.01 -16.71
C GLN A 306 -16.37 25.44 -15.56
N ALA A 307 -16.25 24.81 -14.39
CA ALA A 307 -17.05 25.23 -13.23
C ALA A 307 -16.86 26.73 -12.90
N ILE A 308 -15.62 27.19 -12.88
CA ILE A 308 -15.28 28.59 -12.60
C ILE A 308 -15.69 29.54 -13.74
N ALA A 309 -15.65 29.08 -15.00
CA ALA A 309 -16.09 29.88 -16.13
C ALA A 309 -17.61 30.14 -16.12
N ILE A 310 -18.38 29.13 -15.66
CA ILE A 310 -19.85 29.23 -15.53
C ILE A 310 -20.22 30.04 -14.29
N ASP A 311 -19.61 29.76 -13.14
CA ASP A 311 -19.84 30.49 -11.88
C ASP A 311 -18.51 31.05 -11.31
N PRO A 312 -18.13 32.27 -11.63
CA PRO A 312 -16.89 32.90 -11.15
C PRO A 312 -16.85 33.19 -9.65
N ASP A 313 -17.96 33.02 -8.94
CA ASP A 313 -18.06 33.23 -7.49
C ASP A 313 -18.10 31.87 -6.70
N PHE A 314 -17.91 30.77 -7.39
CA PHE A 314 -17.88 29.43 -6.79
C PHE A 314 -16.55 29.18 -6.04
N ALA A 315 -16.47 29.57 -4.77
CA ALA A 315 -15.26 29.54 -3.94
C ALA A 315 -14.65 28.14 -3.81
N GLU A 316 -15.49 27.09 -3.68
CA GLU A 316 -15.07 25.69 -3.54
C GLU A 316 -14.32 25.18 -4.79
N ALA A 317 -14.74 25.60 -6.00
CA ALA A 317 -14.08 25.22 -7.25
C ALA A 317 -12.65 25.79 -7.33
N TYR A 318 -12.43 27.03 -6.88
CA TYR A 318 -11.09 27.59 -6.76
C TYR A 318 -10.23 26.83 -5.76
N ALA A 319 -10.75 26.49 -4.57
CA ALA A 319 -10.01 25.75 -3.56
C ALA A 319 -9.58 24.35 -4.07
N GLU A 320 -10.49 23.63 -4.73
CA GLU A 320 -10.17 22.32 -5.32
C GLU A 320 -9.16 22.43 -6.47
N ARG A 321 -9.28 23.45 -7.32
CA ARG A 321 -8.31 23.69 -8.40
C ARG A 321 -6.92 24.00 -7.87
N ALA A 322 -6.82 24.73 -6.77
CA ALA A 322 -5.55 24.96 -6.07
C ALA A 322 -4.94 23.66 -5.56
N ILE A 323 -5.75 22.82 -4.91
CA ILE A 323 -5.30 21.49 -4.42
C ILE A 323 -4.83 20.60 -5.60
N ALA A 324 -5.59 20.57 -6.70
CA ALA A 324 -5.21 19.83 -7.89
C ALA A 324 -3.84 20.25 -8.43
N ARG A 325 -3.57 21.55 -8.48
CA ARG A 325 -2.27 22.10 -8.90
C ARG A 325 -1.14 21.71 -7.96
N LEU A 326 -1.40 21.71 -6.66
CA LEU A 326 -0.39 21.40 -5.64
C LEU A 326 -0.08 19.90 -5.57
N ILE A 327 -1.05 19.02 -5.80
CA ILE A 327 -0.86 17.57 -5.77
C ILE A 327 -0.28 17.05 -7.09
N GLY A 328 -0.63 17.64 -8.23
CA GLY A 328 -0.22 17.19 -9.57
C GLY A 328 0.88 18.02 -10.22
N GLY A 329 1.27 19.13 -9.62
CA GLY A 329 2.06 20.18 -10.29
C GLY A 329 3.58 20.02 -10.29
N PHE A 330 4.13 18.89 -9.85
CA PHE A 330 5.58 18.70 -9.79
C PHE A 330 6.29 18.45 -11.14
N LEU A 331 5.55 18.47 -12.25
CA LEU A 331 6.02 17.96 -13.54
C LEU A 331 5.70 18.95 -14.68
N THR A 332 5.99 20.25 -14.46
CA THR A 332 5.86 21.29 -15.49
C THR A 332 7.21 21.93 -15.77
N ASP A 333 7.38 22.50 -16.97
CA ASP A 333 8.61 23.19 -17.40
C ASP A 333 8.97 24.37 -16.47
N ASP A 334 8.01 24.92 -15.74
CA ASP A 334 8.21 25.93 -14.70
C ASP A 334 7.58 25.46 -13.38
N PRO A 335 8.38 24.92 -12.44
CA PRO A 335 7.88 24.42 -11.17
C PRO A 335 7.29 25.53 -10.27
N THR A 336 7.54 26.81 -10.56
CA THR A 336 7.01 27.93 -9.78
C THR A 336 5.64 28.37 -10.25
N ALA A 337 5.31 28.20 -11.54
CA ALA A 337 4.04 28.61 -12.13
C ALA A 337 2.82 27.92 -11.50
N PRO A 338 2.82 26.58 -11.23
CA PRO A 338 1.73 25.92 -10.50
C PRO A 338 1.51 26.49 -9.11
N LEU A 339 2.58 26.78 -8.36
CA LEU A 339 2.52 27.34 -7.01
C LEU A 339 1.90 28.73 -7.01
N GLN A 340 2.31 29.61 -7.95
CA GLN A 340 1.74 30.94 -8.09
C GLN A 340 0.28 30.92 -8.53
N ARG A 341 -0.10 29.99 -9.41
CA ARG A 341 -1.51 29.81 -9.84
C ARG A 341 -2.36 29.27 -8.68
N ALA A 342 -1.85 28.31 -7.91
CA ALA A 342 -2.51 27.79 -6.72
C ALA A 342 -2.74 28.90 -5.68
N GLU A 343 -1.74 29.76 -5.45
CA GLU A 343 -1.87 30.90 -4.53
C GLU A 343 -3.00 31.86 -4.95
N ARG A 344 -3.06 32.24 -6.24
CA ARG A 344 -4.14 33.07 -6.73
C ARG A 344 -5.52 32.45 -6.55
N ASP A 345 -5.65 31.14 -6.78
CA ASP A 345 -6.90 30.42 -6.57
C ASP A 345 -7.29 30.39 -5.09
N ILE A 346 -6.33 30.14 -4.19
CA ILE A 346 -6.56 30.17 -2.73
C ILE A 346 -7.00 31.58 -2.28
N ASP A 347 -6.34 32.63 -2.76
CA ASP A 347 -6.69 34.01 -2.42
C ASP A 347 -8.08 34.37 -2.91
N LYS A 348 -8.44 33.97 -4.13
CA LYS A 348 -9.79 34.16 -4.66
C LYS A 348 -10.84 33.41 -3.84
N ALA A 349 -10.59 32.12 -3.53
CA ALA A 349 -11.48 31.30 -2.69
C ALA A 349 -11.73 31.95 -1.31
N LEU A 350 -10.67 32.39 -0.63
CA LEU A 350 -10.77 33.03 0.68
C LEU A 350 -11.37 34.46 0.60
N SER A 351 -11.21 35.15 -0.51
CA SER A 351 -11.88 36.45 -0.72
C SER A 351 -13.39 36.29 -0.86
N LEU A 352 -13.85 35.22 -1.50
CA LEU A 352 -15.26 34.88 -1.66
C LEU A 352 -15.88 34.31 -0.39
N LYS A 353 -15.17 33.37 0.26
CA LYS A 353 -15.61 32.64 1.47
C LYS A 353 -14.47 32.55 2.47
N PRO A 354 -14.30 33.56 3.38
CA PRO A 354 -13.16 33.60 4.33
C PRO A 354 -13.08 32.42 5.32
N GLU A 355 -14.19 31.73 5.56
CA GLU A 355 -14.27 30.58 6.46
C GLU A 355 -14.34 29.24 5.70
N LEU A 356 -13.91 29.21 4.43
CA LEU A 356 -13.84 27.96 3.67
C LEU A 356 -12.69 27.08 4.17
N ALA A 357 -13.01 26.04 4.93
CA ALA A 357 -12.04 25.10 5.51
C ALA A 357 -11.09 24.52 4.45
N ARG A 358 -11.63 24.17 3.28
CA ARG A 358 -10.88 23.58 2.15
C ARG A 358 -9.81 24.55 1.60
N ALA A 359 -10.10 25.85 1.54
CA ALA A 359 -9.14 26.86 1.10
C ALA A 359 -8.01 27.08 2.13
N HIS A 360 -8.32 27.05 3.41
CA HIS A 360 -7.28 27.07 4.46
C HIS A 360 -6.37 25.83 4.37
N ALA A 361 -6.94 24.65 4.16
CA ALA A 361 -6.16 23.42 3.98
C ALA A 361 -5.26 23.49 2.74
N ALA A 362 -5.77 24.04 1.61
CA ALA A 362 -4.99 24.29 0.40
C ALA A 362 -3.83 25.27 0.66
N ARG A 363 -4.04 26.31 1.52
CA ARG A 363 -2.97 27.25 1.92
C ARG A 363 -1.85 26.54 2.65
N ALA A 364 -2.15 25.64 3.58
CA ALA A 364 -1.14 24.88 4.29
C ALA A 364 -0.35 23.94 3.36
N LEU A 365 -1.04 23.34 2.37
CA LEU A 365 -0.39 22.52 1.35
C LEU A 365 0.58 23.32 0.48
N LEU A 366 0.19 24.55 0.08
CA LEU A 366 1.04 25.49 -0.65
C LEU A 366 2.32 25.82 0.14
N LEU A 367 2.19 26.12 1.44
CA LEU A 367 3.35 26.41 2.29
C LEU A 367 4.28 25.19 2.38
N GLY A 368 3.72 23.97 2.43
CA GLY A 368 4.50 22.74 2.38
C GLY A 368 5.29 22.59 1.07
N ALA A 369 4.64 22.86 -0.05
CA ALA A 369 5.30 22.81 -1.36
C ALA A 369 6.41 23.87 -1.54
N ARG A 370 6.37 24.95 -0.75
CA ARG A 370 7.41 25.98 -0.67
C ARG A 370 8.47 25.70 0.39
N ASN A 371 8.41 24.57 1.09
CA ASN A 371 9.26 24.24 2.25
C ASN A 371 9.22 25.34 3.34
N GLU A 372 8.06 25.98 3.52
CA GLU A 372 7.88 26.96 4.59
C GLU A 372 7.62 26.27 5.95
N SER A 373 7.70 27.07 7.05
CA SER A 373 7.66 26.60 8.44
C SER A 373 6.54 25.58 8.71
N PRO A 374 6.88 24.38 9.24
CA PRO A 374 5.90 23.38 9.62
C PRO A 374 4.98 23.85 10.77
N GLU A 375 5.41 24.77 11.62
CA GLU A 375 4.59 25.37 12.69
C GLU A 375 3.49 26.25 12.11
N GLU A 376 3.79 27.01 11.06
CA GLU A 376 2.78 27.84 10.39
C GLU A 376 1.76 26.95 9.65
N ARG A 377 2.24 25.89 9.00
CA ARG A 377 1.37 24.88 8.38
C ARG A 377 0.43 24.23 9.41
N GLU A 378 0.95 23.84 10.57
CA GLU A 378 0.15 23.31 11.67
C GLU A 378 -0.94 24.31 12.09
N ARG A 379 -0.59 25.57 12.30
CA ARG A 379 -1.53 26.60 12.73
C ARG A 379 -2.71 26.74 11.74
N ILE A 380 -2.41 26.74 10.45
CA ILE A 380 -3.43 26.86 9.39
C ILE A 380 -4.29 25.61 9.29
N LEU A 381 -3.69 24.41 9.39
CA LEU A 381 -4.43 23.15 9.36
C LEU A 381 -5.36 23.01 10.56
N ARG A 382 -4.92 23.42 11.76
CA ARG A 382 -5.79 23.47 12.93
C ARG A 382 -6.94 24.46 12.76
N ARG A 383 -6.73 25.57 12.03
CA ARG A 383 -7.83 26.50 11.65
C ARG A 383 -8.81 25.81 10.68
N ALA A 384 -8.32 25.10 9.67
CA ALA A 384 -9.18 24.33 8.77
C ALA A 384 -10.01 23.29 9.52
N LEU A 385 -9.39 22.55 10.44
CA LEU A 385 -10.07 21.55 11.28
C LEU A 385 -11.04 22.14 12.30
N ALA A 386 -10.84 23.38 12.72
CA ALA A 386 -11.81 24.09 13.56
C ALA A 386 -13.07 24.50 12.78
N LEU A 387 -12.94 24.70 11.46
CA LEU A 387 -14.06 24.99 10.56
C LEU A 387 -14.76 23.70 10.08
N ASP A 388 -13.99 22.65 9.80
CA ASP A 388 -14.48 21.32 9.46
C ASP A 388 -13.63 20.23 10.14
N GLN A 389 -14.13 19.73 11.27
CA GLN A 389 -13.43 18.70 12.05
C GLN A 389 -13.37 17.32 11.40
N ASN A 390 -14.15 17.07 10.34
CA ASN A 390 -14.21 15.80 9.64
C ASN A 390 -13.30 15.75 8.40
N MET A 391 -12.53 16.81 8.13
CA MET A 391 -11.65 16.89 6.97
C MET A 391 -10.45 15.94 7.12
N VAL A 392 -10.55 14.75 6.51
CA VAL A 392 -9.53 13.69 6.52
C VAL A 392 -8.20 14.17 5.94
N ASP A 393 -8.23 14.87 4.80
CA ASP A 393 -7.02 15.41 4.16
C ASP A 393 -6.26 16.37 5.07
N ALA A 394 -6.97 17.27 5.78
CA ALA A 394 -6.32 18.22 6.67
C ALA A 394 -5.63 17.53 7.86
N ARG A 395 -6.22 16.46 8.41
CA ARG A 395 -5.56 15.64 9.45
C ARG A 395 -4.33 14.92 8.91
N ASN A 396 -4.45 14.36 7.70
CA ASN A 396 -3.33 13.71 7.04
C ASN A 396 -2.17 14.68 6.79
N TRP A 397 -2.44 15.91 6.32
CA TRP A 397 -1.41 16.94 6.12
C TRP A 397 -0.86 17.49 7.44
N LEU A 398 -1.70 17.58 8.48
CA LEU A 398 -1.27 17.97 9.82
C LEU A 398 -0.28 16.95 10.40
N SER A 399 -0.50 15.66 10.19
CA SER A 399 0.43 14.63 10.64
C SER A 399 1.83 14.81 10.00
N GLY A 400 1.89 15.18 8.72
CA GLY A 400 3.14 15.51 8.05
C GLY A 400 3.87 16.70 8.71
N ALA A 401 3.15 17.81 8.94
CA ALA A 401 3.72 18.99 9.60
C ALA A 401 4.20 18.70 11.04
N LEU A 402 3.50 17.84 11.78
CA LEU A 402 3.89 17.42 13.13
C LEU A 402 5.14 16.51 13.11
N ARG A 403 5.25 15.59 12.14
CA ARG A 403 6.46 14.75 11.97
C ARG A 403 7.69 15.58 11.65
N GLU A 404 7.57 16.58 10.79
CA GLU A 404 8.67 17.50 10.49
C GLU A 404 9.15 18.27 11.74
N GLN A 405 8.25 18.52 12.71
CA GLN A 405 8.59 19.09 14.02
C GLN A 405 9.13 18.05 15.02
N GLY A 406 9.16 16.74 14.68
CA GLY A 406 9.54 15.63 15.57
C GLY A 406 8.50 15.25 16.60
N ARG A 407 7.23 15.60 16.37
CA ARG A 407 6.09 15.29 17.24
C ARG A 407 5.36 14.06 16.72
N ASP A 408 6.08 12.92 16.64
CA ASP A 408 5.62 11.70 15.98
C ASP A 408 4.35 11.12 16.61
N SER A 409 4.24 11.13 17.96
CA SER A 409 3.05 10.62 18.66
C SER A 409 1.79 11.41 18.32
N GLU A 410 1.89 12.74 18.21
CA GLU A 410 0.76 13.58 17.84
C GLU A 410 0.38 13.40 16.36
N ALA A 411 1.38 13.19 15.51
CA ALA A 411 1.16 12.86 14.10
C ALA A 411 0.40 11.55 13.93
N ASP A 412 0.79 10.51 14.68
CA ASP A 412 0.10 9.21 14.66
C ASP A 412 -1.33 9.32 15.20
N GLU A 413 -1.58 10.13 16.27
CA GLU A 413 -2.93 10.38 16.75
C GLU A 413 -3.84 11.04 15.68
N GLU A 414 -3.32 12.02 14.93
CA GLU A 414 -4.10 12.65 13.85
C GLU A 414 -4.37 11.69 12.69
N LEU A 415 -3.41 10.81 12.35
CA LEU A 415 -3.63 9.74 11.36
C LEU A 415 -4.66 8.72 11.83
N GLU A 416 -4.63 8.32 13.10
CA GLU A 416 -5.65 7.43 13.67
C GLU A 416 -7.04 8.08 13.67
N ARG A 417 -7.12 9.39 13.96
CA ARG A 417 -8.38 10.15 13.86
C ARG A 417 -8.88 10.18 12.41
N ALA A 418 -7.97 10.40 11.45
CA ALA A 418 -8.29 10.36 10.02
C ALA A 418 -8.78 8.97 9.59
N ALA A 419 -8.11 7.88 10.04
CA ALA A 419 -8.49 6.50 9.73
C ALA A 419 -9.84 6.10 10.36
N ARG A 420 -10.22 6.67 11.50
CA ARG A 420 -11.57 6.48 12.06
C ARG A 420 -12.67 7.16 11.26
N LEU A 421 -12.36 8.27 10.58
CA LEU A 421 -13.29 8.98 9.69
C LEU A 421 -13.34 8.33 8.31
N ASP A 422 -12.20 7.82 7.84
CA ASP A 422 -12.07 7.19 6.52
C ASP A 422 -11.12 5.98 6.58
N PRO A 423 -11.62 4.80 7.00
CA PRO A 423 -10.80 3.60 7.22
C PRO A 423 -10.08 3.09 5.98
N LEU A 424 -10.62 3.37 4.79
CA LEU A 424 -10.05 2.93 3.52
C LEU A 424 -9.35 4.06 2.75
N ALA A 425 -9.13 5.23 3.38
CA ALA A 425 -8.41 6.35 2.76
C ALA A 425 -6.98 5.93 2.37
N PRO A 426 -6.63 5.93 1.07
CA PRO A 426 -5.35 5.38 0.63
C PRO A 426 -4.14 6.12 1.20
N ALA A 427 -4.18 7.47 1.19
CA ALA A 427 -3.07 8.29 1.69
C ALA A 427 -2.88 8.16 3.20
N VAL A 428 -3.97 8.07 3.98
CA VAL A 428 -3.92 7.88 5.43
C VAL A 428 -3.30 6.52 5.76
N ASN A 429 -3.80 5.45 5.11
CA ASN A 429 -3.27 4.10 5.34
C ASN A 429 -1.81 3.95 4.89
N ALA A 430 -1.40 4.58 3.78
CA ALA A 430 -0.01 4.60 3.34
C ALA A 430 0.89 5.31 4.38
N ASN A 431 0.44 6.44 4.94
CA ASN A 431 1.21 7.16 5.96
C ASN A 431 1.25 6.42 7.31
N ILE A 432 0.18 5.71 7.70
CA ILE A 432 0.20 4.85 8.89
C ILE A 432 1.15 3.68 8.65
N ALA A 433 1.07 3.00 7.50
CA ALA A 433 1.98 1.91 7.13
C ALA A 433 3.44 2.36 7.10
N GLY A 434 3.70 3.58 6.60
CA GLY A 434 5.02 4.20 6.68
C GLY A 434 5.51 4.40 8.11
N GLY A 435 4.63 4.83 9.02
CA GLY A 435 4.91 4.93 10.46
C GLY A 435 5.16 3.55 11.11
N GLU A 436 4.33 2.54 10.80
CA GLU A 436 4.52 1.15 11.24
C GLU A 436 5.87 0.61 10.77
N ALA A 437 6.21 0.81 9.50
CA ALA A 437 7.51 0.40 8.95
C ALA A 437 8.68 1.14 9.61
N ALA A 438 8.54 2.44 9.89
CA ALA A 438 9.55 3.22 10.60
C ALA A 438 9.80 2.76 12.04
N ARG A 439 8.83 2.06 12.65
CA ARG A 439 8.97 1.39 13.96
C ARG A 439 9.43 -0.06 13.87
N GLY A 440 9.65 -0.58 12.65
CA GLY A 440 10.03 -1.97 12.41
C GLY A 440 8.84 -2.95 12.37
N GLU A 441 7.60 -2.45 12.33
CA GLU A 441 6.35 -3.23 12.32
C GLU A 441 5.95 -3.60 10.88
N MET A 442 6.87 -4.23 10.13
CA MET A 442 6.74 -4.45 8.67
C MET A 442 5.51 -5.28 8.31
N GLU A 443 5.20 -6.34 9.10
CA GLU A 443 4.02 -7.19 8.88
C GLU A 443 2.70 -6.44 9.11
N ALA A 444 2.67 -5.49 10.06
CA ALA A 444 1.49 -4.66 10.28
C ALA A 444 1.25 -3.72 9.09
N ALA A 445 2.31 -3.08 8.60
CA ALA A 445 2.28 -2.23 7.42
C ALA A 445 1.80 -3.01 6.18
N GLU A 446 2.34 -4.21 5.95
CA GLU A 446 1.93 -5.08 4.85
C GLU A 446 0.46 -5.47 4.94
N ARG A 447 0.00 -5.98 6.08
CA ARG A 447 -1.40 -6.35 6.29
C ARG A 447 -2.35 -5.19 6.04
N ARG A 448 -1.98 -3.98 6.48
CA ARG A 448 -2.77 -2.76 6.25
C ARG A 448 -2.93 -2.46 4.76
N LEU A 449 -1.84 -2.48 4.03
CA LEU A 449 -1.82 -2.14 2.60
C LEU A 449 -2.48 -3.22 1.74
N ARG A 450 -2.29 -4.52 2.09
CA ARG A 450 -2.96 -5.63 1.39
C ARG A 450 -4.46 -5.53 1.43
N ARG A 451 -5.07 -5.09 2.54
CA ARG A 451 -6.53 -4.88 2.61
C ARG A 451 -7.03 -3.89 1.56
N LEU A 452 -6.25 -2.88 1.22
CA LEU A 452 -6.64 -1.88 0.22
C LEU A 452 -6.53 -2.42 -1.21
N VAL A 453 -5.57 -3.29 -1.49
CA VAL A 453 -5.42 -3.88 -2.82
C VAL A 453 -6.39 -5.04 -3.07
N GLU A 454 -7.04 -5.56 -2.03
CA GLU A 454 -8.12 -6.56 -2.11
C GLU A 454 -9.50 -5.94 -2.34
N LEU A 455 -9.62 -4.61 -2.32
CA LEU A 455 -10.87 -3.90 -2.62
C LEU A 455 -11.30 -4.12 -4.08
N PRO A 456 -12.61 -4.05 -4.39
CA PRO A 456 -13.11 -4.17 -5.76
C PRO A 456 -12.50 -3.17 -6.75
N GLN A 457 -12.14 -1.99 -6.28
CA GLN A 457 -11.42 -0.96 -7.02
C GLN A 457 -10.19 -0.52 -6.21
N PRO A 458 -9.09 -1.29 -6.29
CA PRO A 458 -7.93 -1.02 -5.46
C PRO A 458 -7.27 0.31 -5.85
N PRO A 459 -6.98 1.20 -4.87
CA PRO A 459 -6.32 2.46 -5.16
C PRO A 459 -4.85 2.23 -5.53
N TRP A 460 -4.37 2.85 -6.61
CA TRP A 460 -3.00 2.70 -7.06
C TRP A 460 -1.96 3.09 -5.99
N LEU A 461 -2.29 4.04 -5.13
CA LEU A 461 -1.41 4.46 -4.03
C LEU A 461 -1.12 3.33 -3.03
N ALA A 462 -2.07 2.40 -2.82
CA ALA A 462 -1.84 1.23 -1.98
C ALA A 462 -0.82 0.27 -2.61
N TYR A 463 -0.89 0.08 -3.93
CA TYR A 463 0.12 -0.69 -4.66
C TYR A 463 1.50 -0.04 -4.58
N MET A 464 1.57 1.29 -4.73
CA MET A 464 2.84 2.01 -4.62
C MET A 464 3.45 1.92 -3.22
N ALA A 465 2.62 2.02 -2.18
CA ALA A 465 3.07 1.84 -0.81
C ALA A 465 3.55 0.40 -0.52
N LEU A 466 2.86 -0.62 -1.07
CA LEU A 466 3.31 -2.02 -1.00
C LEU A 466 4.61 -2.24 -1.78
N TRP A 467 4.71 -1.66 -2.98
CA TRP A 467 5.94 -1.72 -3.77
C TRP A 467 7.13 -1.17 -2.98
N TRP A 468 6.95 -0.01 -2.35
CA TRP A 468 7.98 0.59 -1.50
C TRP A 468 8.33 -0.35 -0.31
N LEU A 469 7.33 -0.89 0.38
CA LEU A 469 7.52 -1.79 1.51
C LEU A 469 8.28 -3.06 1.11
N TYR A 470 7.94 -3.66 -0.03
CA TYR A 470 8.64 -4.85 -0.54
C TYR A 470 10.06 -4.55 -1.00
N THR A 471 10.30 -3.36 -1.53
CA THR A 471 11.66 -2.90 -1.85
C THR A 471 12.49 -2.71 -0.57
N GLU A 472 11.93 -2.10 0.47
CA GLU A 472 12.56 -1.93 1.78
C GLU A 472 12.88 -3.26 2.48
N THR A 473 11.99 -4.25 2.33
CA THR A 473 12.16 -5.58 2.95
C THR A 473 12.91 -6.57 2.05
N GLY A 474 13.38 -6.14 0.89
CA GLY A 474 14.16 -6.96 -0.04
C GLY A 474 13.35 -8.01 -0.82
N GLN A 475 12.02 -7.91 -0.84
CA GLN A 475 11.10 -8.80 -1.55
C GLN A 475 10.87 -8.30 -3.00
N LEU A 476 11.95 -8.21 -3.78
CA LEU A 476 11.93 -7.53 -5.10
C LEU A 476 11.03 -8.22 -6.14
N ALA A 477 10.88 -9.54 -6.09
CA ALA A 477 9.94 -10.25 -6.96
C ALA A 477 8.49 -9.86 -6.66
N ALA A 478 8.12 -9.75 -5.38
CA ALA A 478 6.81 -9.25 -4.97
C ALA A 478 6.62 -7.77 -5.34
N ALA A 479 7.67 -6.95 -5.25
CA ALA A 479 7.62 -5.56 -5.69
C ALA A 479 7.34 -5.45 -7.21
N VAL A 480 7.94 -6.30 -8.04
CA VAL A 480 7.64 -6.37 -9.48
C VAL A 480 6.19 -6.76 -9.73
N ASP A 481 5.68 -7.80 -9.05
CA ASP A 481 4.29 -8.25 -9.22
C ASP A 481 3.29 -7.15 -8.84
N VAL A 482 3.49 -6.50 -7.70
CA VAL A 482 2.68 -5.36 -7.26
C VAL A 482 2.75 -4.18 -8.25
N GLY A 483 3.92 -3.91 -8.82
CA GLY A 483 4.09 -2.90 -9.88
C GLY A 483 3.27 -3.20 -11.14
N ARG A 484 3.18 -4.47 -11.53
CA ARG A 484 2.33 -4.93 -12.65
C ARG A 484 0.85 -4.74 -12.34
N GLN A 485 0.43 -5.11 -11.13
CA GLN A 485 -0.95 -4.96 -10.69
C GLN A 485 -1.35 -3.47 -10.60
N ALA A 486 -0.46 -2.62 -10.11
CA ALA A 486 -0.64 -1.18 -10.09
C ALA A 486 -0.93 -0.60 -11.49
N LEU A 487 -0.16 -1.03 -12.48
CA LEU A 487 -0.31 -0.58 -13.87
C LEU A 487 -1.67 -0.99 -14.47
N LEU A 488 -2.08 -2.25 -14.28
CA LEU A 488 -3.39 -2.73 -14.72
C LEU A 488 -4.54 -2.01 -14.01
N SER A 489 -4.43 -1.78 -12.70
CA SER A 489 -5.42 -1.04 -11.92
C SER A 489 -5.54 0.41 -12.38
N ALA A 490 -4.42 1.10 -12.61
CA ALA A 490 -4.42 2.47 -13.11
C ALA A 490 -5.12 2.58 -14.49
N LEU A 491 -4.82 1.67 -15.41
CA LEU A 491 -5.47 1.62 -16.72
C LEU A 491 -6.97 1.35 -16.63
N ALA A 492 -7.40 0.43 -15.75
CA ALA A 492 -8.81 0.13 -15.55
C ALA A 492 -9.60 1.35 -15.03
N MET A 493 -8.97 2.17 -14.20
CA MET A 493 -9.56 3.40 -13.66
C MET A 493 -9.45 4.62 -14.58
N GLY A 494 -8.90 4.47 -15.79
CA GLY A 494 -8.74 5.57 -16.73
C GLY A 494 -7.42 6.35 -16.60
N GLY A 495 -6.47 5.87 -15.81
CA GLY A 495 -5.12 6.42 -15.65
C GLY A 495 -4.24 6.23 -16.89
N SER A 496 -3.12 6.94 -16.96
CA SER A 496 -2.10 6.77 -18.00
C SER A 496 -1.09 5.69 -17.63
N MET A 497 -0.16 5.38 -18.53
CA MET A 497 0.94 4.42 -18.27
C MET A 497 2.02 4.97 -17.31
N ASP A 498 1.79 6.10 -16.65
CA ASP A 498 2.77 6.81 -15.80
C ASP A 498 3.09 6.07 -14.48
N VAL A 499 2.51 4.89 -14.25
CA VAL A 499 2.78 4.04 -13.08
C VAL A 499 4.01 3.14 -13.28
N SER A 500 4.66 3.22 -14.42
CA SER A 500 5.79 2.37 -14.81
C SER A 500 7.10 2.53 -14.02
N PRO A 501 7.44 3.68 -13.37
CA PRO A 501 8.75 3.84 -12.70
C PRO A 501 9.05 2.79 -11.64
N GLY A 502 8.05 2.43 -10.81
CA GLY A 502 8.22 1.38 -9.81
C GLY A 502 8.50 0.00 -10.41
N LEU A 503 7.87 -0.31 -11.54
CA LEU A 503 8.11 -1.56 -12.26
C LEU A 503 9.52 -1.57 -12.88
N ILE A 504 9.94 -0.47 -13.50
CA ILE A 504 11.29 -0.31 -14.05
C ILE A 504 12.32 -0.49 -12.95
N ALA A 505 12.15 0.21 -11.81
CA ALA A 505 13.03 0.09 -10.66
C ALA A 505 13.13 -1.35 -10.11
N GLY A 506 12.02 -2.08 -10.07
CA GLY A 506 12.00 -3.48 -9.68
C GLY A 506 12.87 -4.36 -10.60
N TYR A 507 12.77 -4.20 -11.91
CA TYR A 507 13.61 -4.91 -12.87
C TYR A 507 15.08 -4.50 -12.78
N VAL A 508 15.37 -3.21 -12.60
CA VAL A 508 16.72 -2.68 -12.42
C VAL A 508 17.38 -3.28 -11.16
N ASN A 509 16.67 -3.29 -10.04
CA ASN A 509 17.19 -3.84 -8.78
C ASN A 509 17.47 -5.36 -8.87
N LEU A 510 16.71 -6.09 -9.68
CA LEU A 510 16.94 -7.49 -9.99
C LEU A 510 18.03 -7.73 -11.06
N GLY A 511 18.54 -6.67 -11.71
CA GLY A 511 19.50 -6.78 -12.83
C GLY A 511 18.89 -7.37 -14.11
N LEU A 512 17.58 -7.23 -14.30
CA LEU A 512 16.85 -7.64 -15.51
C LEU A 512 16.85 -6.48 -16.53
N TRP A 513 18.03 -6.13 -17.03
CA TRP A 513 18.30 -4.91 -17.82
C TRP A 513 17.43 -4.81 -19.08
N ASP A 514 17.31 -5.89 -19.87
CA ASP A 514 16.52 -5.91 -21.09
C ASP A 514 15.03 -5.60 -20.81
N LYS A 515 14.50 -6.07 -19.67
CA LYS A 515 13.14 -5.78 -19.26
C LYS A 515 12.98 -4.34 -18.77
N ALA A 516 13.94 -3.85 -18.00
CA ALA A 516 13.95 -2.47 -17.56
C ALA A 516 13.96 -1.50 -18.76
N GLU A 517 14.84 -1.74 -19.74
CA GLU A 517 14.95 -0.96 -20.97
C GLU A 517 13.65 -1.02 -21.80
N TYR A 518 13.07 -2.23 -22.00
CA TYR A 518 11.78 -2.39 -22.68
C TYR A 518 10.67 -1.53 -22.04
N TRP A 519 10.58 -1.53 -20.70
CA TRP A 519 9.55 -0.77 -20.00
C TRP A 519 9.83 0.72 -19.99
N GLN A 520 11.09 1.12 -19.98
CA GLN A 520 11.48 2.51 -20.12
C GLN A 520 11.11 3.06 -21.52
N ASP A 521 11.50 2.38 -22.60
CA ASP A 521 11.12 2.74 -23.97
C ASP A 521 9.60 2.84 -24.13
N ARG A 522 8.87 1.93 -23.51
CA ARG A 522 7.41 1.91 -23.58
C ARG A 522 6.81 3.12 -22.86
N TRP A 523 7.37 3.49 -21.74
CA TRP A 523 6.94 4.64 -20.96
C TRP A 523 7.22 5.96 -21.70
N GLU A 524 8.42 6.15 -22.22
CA GLU A 524 8.82 7.32 -23.01
C GLU A 524 7.90 7.54 -24.22
N ARG A 525 7.56 6.47 -24.93
CA ARG A 525 6.60 6.53 -26.05
C ARG A 525 5.17 6.90 -25.63
N GLY A 526 4.77 6.54 -24.43
CA GLY A 526 3.43 6.82 -23.88
C GLY A 526 3.28 8.21 -23.29
N SER A 527 4.39 8.92 -23.04
CA SER A 527 4.39 10.21 -22.32
C SER A 527 5.39 11.20 -22.96
N PRO A 528 5.22 11.56 -24.25
CA PRO A 528 6.23 12.31 -25.02
C PRO A 528 6.48 13.74 -24.54
N ASN A 529 5.63 14.29 -23.65
CA ASN A 529 5.71 15.67 -23.15
C ASN A 529 6.42 15.78 -21.79
N TYR A 530 7.20 14.79 -21.40
CA TYR A 530 7.75 14.69 -20.06
C TYR A 530 9.28 14.69 -20.06
N PRO A 531 9.96 15.85 -20.03
CA PRO A 531 11.43 15.91 -19.94
C PRO A 531 11.97 15.24 -18.67
N ALA A 532 11.20 15.33 -17.56
CA ALA A 532 11.54 14.68 -16.29
C ALA A 532 11.61 13.14 -16.37
N LEU A 533 11.12 12.53 -17.43
CA LEU A 533 11.09 11.08 -17.65
C LEU A 533 12.44 10.49 -18.06
N LEU A 534 13.32 11.32 -18.59
CA LEU A 534 14.64 10.89 -19.06
C LEU A 534 15.63 10.66 -17.92
N PHE A 535 15.33 11.20 -16.73
CA PHE A 535 16.17 11.08 -15.55
C PHE A 535 16.16 9.72 -14.85
N PRO A 536 15.09 8.88 -14.84
CA PRO A 536 15.12 7.58 -14.17
C PRO A 536 16.21 6.64 -14.66
N ALA A 537 16.56 6.68 -15.94
CA ALA A 537 17.62 5.82 -16.48
C ALA A 537 19.02 6.21 -16.02
N ALA A 538 19.24 7.49 -15.78
CA ALA A 538 20.55 8.05 -15.55
C ALA A 538 20.80 8.60 -14.15
N VAL A 539 19.81 9.21 -13.51
CA VAL A 539 20.01 10.10 -12.37
C VAL A 539 19.33 9.64 -11.08
N THR A 540 18.33 8.76 -11.14
CA THR A 540 17.64 8.31 -9.92
C THR A 540 18.37 7.14 -9.27
N ASP A 541 18.11 6.92 -7.97
CA ASP A 541 18.53 5.72 -7.25
C ASP A 541 18.06 4.41 -7.93
N SER A 542 17.12 4.50 -8.88
CA SER A 542 16.62 3.40 -9.70
C SER A 542 17.22 3.35 -11.10
N GLY A 543 18.20 4.21 -11.42
CA GLY A 543 18.81 4.25 -12.75
C GLY A 543 19.57 2.98 -13.12
N SER A 544 19.41 2.51 -14.37
CA SER A 544 20.07 1.30 -14.85
C SER A 544 21.56 1.50 -15.13
N LEU A 545 21.96 2.65 -15.68
CA LEU A 545 23.36 2.94 -16.03
C LEU A 545 24.29 3.00 -14.81
N PRO A 546 23.96 3.74 -13.71
CA PRO A 546 24.82 3.75 -12.52
C PRO A 546 25.00 2.35 -11.90
N ARG A 547 23.94 1.52 -11.89
CA ARG A 547 24.01 0.14 -11.38
C ARG A 547 24.84 -0.79 -12.26
N GLN A 548 25.06 -0.45 -13.52
CA GLN A 548 25.99 -1.14 -14.42
C GLN A 548 27.41 -0.59 -14.33
N GLY A 549 27.65 0.44 -13.50
CA GLY A 549 28.94 1.14 -13.38
C GLY A 549 29.25 2.08 -14.56
N ARG A 550 28.25 2.42 -15.36
CA ARG A 550 28.35 3.25 -16.58
C ARG A 550 28.08 4.72 -16.22
N PHE A 551 28.86 5.26 -15.26
CA PHE A 551 28.62 6.60 -14.70
C PHE A 551 28.82 7.72 -15.73
N ASP A 552 29.87 7.64 -16.57
CA ASP A 552 30.14 8.65 -17.61
C ASP A 552 29.06 8.69 -18.68
N GLU A 553 28.52 7.52 -19.06
CA GLU A 553 27.41 7.45 -19.99
C GLU A 553 26.10 8.01 -19.40
N ALA A 554 25.90 7.80 -18.11
CA ALA A 554 24.77 8.38 -17.40
C ALA A 554 24.86 9.92 -17.37
N ILE A 555 26.03 10.48 -17.09
CA ILE A 555 26.27 11.93 -17.16
C ILE A 555 26.02 12.45 -18.58
N ALA A 556 26.60 11.81 -19.58
CA ALA A 556 26.43 12.22 -20.98
C ALA A 556 24.95 12.18 -21.44
N LEU A 557 24.18 11.22 -20.93
CA LEU A 557 22.74 11.15 -21.22
C LEU A 557 21.99 12.32 -20.59
N VAL A 558 22.33 12.70 -19.34
CA VAL A 558 21.73 13.87 -18.69
C VAL A 558 22.06 15.14 -19.47
N ASP A 559 23.34 15.35 -19.81
CA ASP A 559 23.78 16.55 -20.54
C ASP A 559 23.08 16.65 -21.90
N ALA A 560 23.00 15.55 -22.66
CA ALA A 560 22.29 15.51 -23.95
C ALA A 560 20.80 15.85 -23.81
N THR A 561 20.17 15.37 -22.74
CA THR A 561 18.75 15.64 -22.46
C THR A 561 18.53 17.10 -22.09
N LEU A 562 19.39 17.68 -21.29
CA LEU A 562 19.32 19.09 -20.92
C LEU A 562 19.48 19.98 -22.17
N GLU A 563 20.42 19.63 -23.06
CA GLU A 563 20.64 20.35 -24.31
C GLU A 563 19.42 20.23 -25.26
N GLU A 564 18.85 19.03 -25.40
CA GLU A 564 17.68 18.78 -26.28
C GLU A 564 16.45 19.56 -25.85
N HIS A 565 16.25 19.73 -24.53
CA HIS A 565 15.07 20.42 -23.96
C HIS A 565 15.36 21.88 -23.56
N GLU A 566 16.53 22.41 -23.88
CA GLU A 566 16.94 23.78 -23.54
C GLU A 566 16.82 24.09 -22.03
N LEU A 567 17.13 23.08 -21.16
CA LEU A 567 17.05 23.19 -19.69
C LEU A 567 18.44 23.36 -19.07
N GLU A 568 18.49 24.10 -17.95
CA GLU A 568 19.67 24.19 -17.11
C GLU A 568 19.50 23.32 -15.85
N ILE A 569 20.58 22.72 -15.34
CA ILE A 569 20.58 21.95 -14.09
C ILE A 569 20.00 22.76 -12.91
N ALA A 570 20.21 24.07 -12.89
CA ALA A 570 19.69 24.96 -11.86
C ALA A 570 18.13 24.98 -11.81
N GLU A 571 17.47 24.68 -12.92
CA GLU A 571 16.01 24.69 -13.06
C GLU A 571 15.35 23.36 -12.59
N LEU A 572 16.15 22.28 -12.46
CA LEU A 572 15.66 20.98 -12.06
C LEU A 572 15.23 20.92 -10.57
N PRO A 573 14.33 20.00 -10.20
CA PRO A 573 14.01 19.70 -8.81
C PRO A 573 15.26 19.33 -7.98
N LEU A 574 15.20 19.60 -6.68
CA LEU A 574 16.35 19.42 -5.77
C LEU A 574 16.89 17.99 -5.81
N GLU A 575 16.01 16.99 -5.80
CA GLU A 575 16.44 15.58 -5.81
C GLU A 575 17.27 15.23 -7.05
N PHE A 576 16.92 15.77 -8.21
CA PHE A 576 17.70 15.55 -9.43
C PHE A 576 19.08 16.16 -9.35
N LYS A 577 19.19 17.38 -8.84
CA LYS A 577 20.48 18.05 -8.63
C LYS A 577 21.37 17.27 -7.67
N LEU A 578 20.81 16.77 -6.57
CA LEU A 578 21.53 15.94 -5.58
C LEU A 578 22.01 14.61 -6.19
N ASN A 579 21.17 13.95 -6.97
CA ASN A 579 21.54 12.72 -7.66
C ASN A 579 22.58 12.95 -8.76
N PHE A 580 22.46 14.02 -9.53
CA PHE A 580 23.44 14.37 -10.56
C PHE A 580 24.83 14.66 -9.97
N GLY A 581 24.89 15.47 -8.92
CA GLY A 581 26.16 15.70 -8.21
C GLY A 581 26.74 14.43 -7.57
N THR A 582 25.87 13.52 -7.10
CA THR A 582 26.31 12.19 -6.65
C THR A 582 26.92 11.38 -7.79
N LEU A 583 26.31 11.41 -8.96
CA LEU A 583 26.79 10.72 -10.15
C LEU A 583 28.17 11.25 -10.59
N GLN A 584 28.35 12.59 -10.59
CA GLN A 584 29.64 13.24 -10.84
C GLN A 584 30.73 12.79 -9.85
N ALA A 585 30.39 12.67 -8.56
CA ALA A 585 31.33 12.17 -7.55
C ALA A 585 31.74 10.70 -7.80
N LEU A 586 30.79 9.86 -8.21
CA LEU A 586 31.03 8.44 -8.49
C LEU A 586 31.81 8.21 -9.79
N SER A 587 31.68 9.11 -10.78
CA SER A 587 32.49 9.07 -12.00
C SER A 587 33.95 9.52 -11.77
N GLY A 588 34.19 10.24 -10.68
CA GLY A 588 35.50 10.84 -10.38
C GLY A 588 35.64 12.32 -10.77
N SER A 589 34.58 12.96 -11.26
CA SER A 589 34.48 14.38 -11.57
C SER A 589 34.32 15.21 -10.28
N TYR A 590 35.32 15.16 -9.39
CA TYR A 590 35.20 15.65 -8.02
C TYR A 590 34.94 17.16 -7.91
N GLU A 591 35.57 17.97 -8.75
CA GLU A 591 35.39 19.42 -8.73
C GLU A 591 33.97 19.81 -9.16
N ASP A 592 33.46 19.15 -10.19
CA ASP A 592 32.08 19.36 -10.67
C ASP A 592 31.06 18.91 -9.60
N ALA A 593 31.31 17.76 -8.96
CA ALA A 593 30.47 17.27 -7.88
C ALA A 593 30.40 18.23 -6.69
N ILE A 594 31.56 18.81 -6.29
CA ILE A 594 31.63 19.81 -5.23
C ILE A 594 30.83 21.05 -5.66
N GLY A 595 31.07 21.57 -6.87
CA GLY A 595 30.33 22.72 -7.40
C GLY A 595 28.80 22.54 -7.43
N THR A 596 28.34 21.31 -7.70
CA THR A 596 26.91 20.97 -7.72
C THR A 596 26.36 20.79 -6.32
N LEU A 597 27.03 20.02 -5.43
CA LEU A 597 26.47 19.55 -4.16
C LEU A 597 26.64 20.54 -3.00
N GLU A 598 27.78 21.21 -2.91
CA GLU A 598 28.08 22.10 -1.78
C GLU A 598 27.04 23.21 -1.57
N PRO A 599 26.51 23.88 -2.63
CA PRO A 599 25.47 24.88 -2.49
C PRO A 599 24.11 24.33 -2.08
N LEU A 600 23.88 23.02 -2.30
CA LEU A 600 22.58 22.35 -2.10
C LEU A 600 22.50 21.61 -0.77
N THR A 601 23.65 21.32 -0.13
CA THR A 601 23.73 20.54 1.11
C THR A 601 24.07 21.46 2.28
N ASP A 602 23.27 21.40 3.36
CA ASP A 602 23.51 22.10 4.61
C ASP A 602 23.97 21.10 5.68
N SER A 603 25.29 20.95 5.82
CA SER A 603 25.89 20.05 6.82
C SER A 603 25.63 20.45 8.28
N GLY A 604 25.05 21.64 8.51
CA GLY A 604 24.75 22.15 9.87
C GLY A 604 23.36 21.78 10.38
N LYS A 605 22.50 21.20 9.55
CA LYS A 605 21.16 20.77 10.00
C LYS A 605 21.20 19.43 10.73
N PRO A 606 20.39 19.26 11.79
CA PRO A 606 20.23 17.95 12.43
C PRO A 606 19.69 16.93 11.42
N LEU A 607 20.37 15.78 11.31
CA LEU A 607 19.89 14.68 10.49
C LEU A 607 18.55 14.19 11.05
N ARG A 608 17.53 14.16 10.20
CA ARG A 608 16.24 13.52 10.49
C ARG A 608 15.91 12.53 9.38
N LEU A 609 15.55 11.32 9.75
CA LEU A 609 15.17 10.29 8.78
C LEU A 609 13.71 10.49 8.30
N LEU A 610 13.46 11.62 7.66
CA LEU A 610 12.19 11.95 7.01
C LEU A 610 12.15 11.34 5.61
N PRO A 611 10.96 11.16 5.03
CA PRO A 611 10.83 10.83 3.62
C PRO A 611 11.63 11.82 2.76
N GLY A 612 12.51 11.32 1.89
CA GLY A 612 13.41 12.15 1.08
C GLY A 612 14.81 12.40 1.68
N ALA A 613 15.02 12.20 2.98
CA ALA A 613 16.34 12.35 3.61
C ALA A 613 17.42 11.43 2.99
N VAL A 614 17.03 10.34 2.35
CA VAL A 614 17.95 9.43 1.67
C VAL A 614 18.74 10.12 0.57
N TYR A 615 18.14 11.04 -0.18
CA TYR A 615 18.81 11.78 -1.26
C TYR A 615 19.87 12.75 -0.71
N GLU A 616 19.51 13.48 0.36
CA GLU A 616 20.42 14.42 1.01
C GLU A 616 21.61 13.70 1.68
N ILE A 617 21.35 12.59 2.37
CA ILE A 617 22.41 11.76 2.98
C ILE A 617 23.34 11.20 1.91
N ASN A 618 22.78 10.68 0.80
CA ASN A 618 23.58 10.19 -0.32
C ASN A 618 24.46 11.28 -0.91
N ALA A 619 23.91 12.47 -1.11
CA ALA A 619 24.63 13.62 -1.63
C ALA A 619 25.74 14.10 -0.68
N LEU A 620 25.49 14.15 0.64
CA LEU A 620 26.51 14.47 1.64
C LEU A 620 27.65 13.45 1.66
N GLN A 621 27.33 12.15 1.56
CA GLN A 621 28.34 11.08 1.44
C GLN A 621 29.14 11.17 0.12
N ALA A 622 28.48 11.56 -0.98
CA ALA A 622 29.12 11.78 -2.27
C ALA A 622 30.02 13.03 -2.22
N LEU A 623 29.58 14.12 -1.57
CA LEU A 623 30.36 15.33 -1.35
C LEU A 623 31.59 15.03 -0.50
N ALA A 624 31.46 14.26 0.59
CA ALA A 624 32.61 13.83 1.40
C ALA A 624 33.62 13.00 0.57
N TRP A 625 33.12 12.13 -0.32
CA TRP A 625 33.94 11.36 -1.25
C TRP A 625 34.68 12.28 -2.24
N ALA A 626 33.97 13.25 -2.82
CA ALA A 626 34.53 14.23 -3.75
C ALA A 626 35.62 15.11 -3.06
N TYR A 627 35.40 15.59 -1.83
CA TYR A 627 36.41 16.31 -1.05
C TYR A 627 37.68 15.47 -0.78
N ARG A 628 37.55 14.18 -0.52
CA ARG A 628 38.71 13.30 -0.38
C ARG A 628 39.46 13.17 -1.70
N GLY A 629 38.75 13.01 -2.81
CA GLY A 629 39.34 12.90 -4.15
C GLY A 629 40.02 14.19 -4.61
N SER A 630 39.49 15.35 -4.25
CA SER A 630 40.09 16.66 -4.56
C SER A 630 41.21 17.11 -3.59
N GLY A 631 41.52 16.26 -2.57
CA GLY A 631 42.63 16.55 -1.63
C GLY A 631 42.22 17.40 -0.42
N ASN A 632 40.91 17.48 -0.10
CA ASN A 632 40.38 18.14 1.11
C ASN A 632 39.81 17.15 2.14
N PRO A 633 40.63 16.29 2.78
CA PRO A 633 40.13 15.27 3.71
C PRO A 633 39.51 15.86 4.99
N LYS A 634 39.81 17.12 5.30
CA LYS A 634 39.24 17.79 6.49
C LYS A 634 37.76 18.09 6.33
N ALA A 635 37.35 18.63 5.18
CA ALA A 635 35.95 18.89 4.87
C ALA A 635 35.17 17.58 4.83
N ALA A 636 35.75 16.54 4.22
CA ALA A 636 35.14 15.21 4.21
C ALA A 636 34.88 14.65 5.62
N ALA A 637 35.88 14.76 6.51
CA ALA A 637 35.76 14.28 7.89
C ALA A 637 34.62 14.98 8.65
N THR A 638 34.50 16.30 8.51
CA THR A 638 33.45 17.08 9.16
C THR A 638 32.05 16.55 8.76
N ILE A 639 31.82 16.36 7.46
CA ILE A 639 30.54 15.85 6.96
C ILE A 639 30.24 14.43 7.52
N LEU A 640 31.25 13.56 7.50
CA LEU A 640 31.06 12.17 7.96
C LEU A 640 30.82 12.09 9.47
N ASP A 641 31.45 12.94 10.27
CA ASP A 641 31.27 13.03 11.73
C ASP A 641 29.87 13.56 12.07
N ASP A 642 29.37 14.54 11.33
CA ASP A 642 28.00 15.07 11.49
C ASP A 642 26.95 13.99 11.14
N LEU A 643 27.14 13.28 10.02
CA LEU A 643 26.27 12.16 9.63
C LEU A 643 26.33 11.03 10.67
N GLU A 644 27.51 10.66 11.17
CA GLU A 644 27.68 9.63 12.19
C GLU A 644 26.89 9.98 13.45
N SER A 645 27.00 11.22 13.91
CA SER A 645 26.29 11.72 15.08
C SER A 645 24.77 11.63 14.89
N GLY A 646 24.28 12.02 13.71
CA GLY A 646 22.85 11.92 13.35
C GLY A 646 22.35 10.49 13.32
N PHE A 647 23.08 9.57 12.66
CA PHE A 647 22.72 8.15 12.62
C PHE A 647 22.67 7.51 14.02
N LEU A 648 23.63 7.84 14.89
CA LEU A 648 23.64 7.34 16.26
C LEU A 648 22.47 7.88 17.08
N GLN A 649 22.05 9.12 16.89
CA GLN A 649 20.86 9.68 17.53
C GLN A 649 19.59 8.97 17.06
N GLU A 650 19.44 8.73 15.76
CA GLU A 650 18.28 8.02 15.21
C GLU A 650 18.24 6.55 15.67
N GLN A 651 19.39 5.89 15.74
CA GLN A 651 19.50 4.54 16.27
C GLN A 651 19.14 4.48 17.76
N ALA A 652 19.64 5.41 18.58
CA ALA A 652 19.31 5.48 20.01
C ALA A 652 17.83 5.79 20.25
N ALA A 653 17.19 6.52 19.35
CA ALA A 653 15.77 6.80 19.38
C ALA A 653 14.90 5.64 18.81
N GLY A 654 15.51 4.54 18.37
CA GLY A 654 14.79 3.40 17.80
C GLY A 654 14.12 3.70 16.46
N ARG A 655 14.66 4.60 15.65
CA ARG A 655 14.09 4.99 14.34
C ARG A 655 14.88 4.52 13.13
N LEU A 656 16.02 3.84 13.32
CA LEU A 656 16.87 3.34 12.23
C LEU A 656 16.45 1.92 11.82
N HIS A 657 15.25 1.77 11.26
CA HIS A 657 14.72 0.46 10.81
C HIS A 657 14.84 0.24 9.31
N SER A 658 14.82 1.31 8.48
CA SER A 658 14.96 1.21 7.03
C SER A 658 16.25 0.50 6.62
N SER A 659 16.13 -0.49 5.74
CA SER A 659 17.28 -1.25 5.22
C SER A 659 18.25 -0.36 4.45
N HIS A 660 17.71 0.59 3.67
CA HIS A 660 18.49 1.56 2.92
C HIS A 660 19.25 2.55 3.84
N MET A 661 18.60 3.02 4.92
CA MET A 661 19.27 3.89 5.89
C MET A 661 20.38 3.17 6.66
N ARG A 662 20.18 1.89 7.00
CA ARG A 662 21.23 1.04 7.59
C ARG A 662 22.41 0.88 6.63
N TYR A 663 22.14 0.71 5.34
CA TYR A 663 23.18 0.70 4.32
C TYR A 663 23.93 2.05 4.26
N ARG A 664 23.26 3.20 4.29
CA ARG A 664 23.91 4.51 4.35
C ARG A 664 24.77 4.66 5.60
N PHE A 665 24.33 4.12 6.72
CA PHE A 665 25.12 4.10 7.96
C PHE A 665 26.38 3.21 7.83
N ALA A 666 26.29 2.08 7.12
CA ALA A 666 27.44 1.26 6.79
C ALA A 666 28.45 2.01 5.88
N LEU A 667 27.94 2.65 4.83
CA LEU A 667 28.76 3.43 3.90
C LEU A 667 29.47 4.61 4.62
N ASN A 668 28.81 5.26 5.59
CA ASN A 668 29.41 6.31 6.39
C ASN A 668 30.64 5.81 7.15
N ALA A 669 30.55 4.67 7.83
CA ALA A 669 31.67 4.03 8.52
C ALA A 669 32.82 3.67 7.55
N LEU A 670 32.48 3.17 6.36
CA LEU A 670 33.45 2.84 5.32
C LEU A 670 34.21 4.09 4.85
N LEU A 671 33.50 5.16 4.57
CA LEU A 671 34.09 6.45 4.18
C LEU A 671 34.92 7.07 5.30
N ALA A 672 34.56 6.88 6.56
CA ALA A 672 35.35 7.28 7.71
C ALA A 672 36.62 6.39 7.93
N GLY A 673 36.78 5.30 7.17
CA GLY A 673 37.92 4.38 7.25
C GLY A 673 37.76 3.22 8.24
N SER A 674 36.56 3.03 8.82
CA SER A 674 36.27 1.99 9.81
C SER A 674 35.70 0.73 9.12
N VAL A 675 36.58 -0.05 8.47
CA VAL A 675 36.16 -1.20 7.63
C VAL A 675 35.35 -2.25 8.39
N ASP A 676 35.81 -2.70 9.55
CA ASP A 676 35.11 -3.72 10.33
C ASP A 676 33.70 -3.27 10.74
N LEU A 677 33.59 -2.01 11.23
CA LEU A 677 32.30 -1.42 11.59
C LEU A 677 31.38 -1.27 10.37
N ALA A 678 31.95 -0.91 9.21
CA ALA A 678 31.19 -0.81 7.97
C ALA A 678 30.60 -2.17 7.55
N LEU A 679 31.37 -3.24 7.69
CA LEU A 679 30.90 -4.61 7.38
C LEU A 679 29.86 -5.12 8.39
N ASP A 680 30.01 -4.82 9.69
CA ASP A 680 28.99 -5.12 10.70
C ASP A 680 27.66 -4.44 10.40
N ARG A 681 27.70 -3.16 10.00
CA ARG A 681 26.52 -2.38 9.63
C ARG A 681 25.93 -2.83 8.30
N LEU A 682 26.77 -3.25 7.33
CA LEU A 682 26.30 -3.79 6.05
C LEU A 682 25.54 -5.11 6.27
N GLU A 683 26.05 -5.99 7.13
CA GLU A 683 25.34 -7.22 7.51
C GLU A 683 23.97 -6.90 8.13
N GLN A 684 23.89 -5.93 9.05
CA GLN A 684 22.63 -5.47 9.63
C GLN A 684 21.67 -4.87 8.59
N ALA A 685 22.19 -4.21 7.55
CA ALA A 685 21.37 -3.71 6.44
C ALA A 685 20.80 -4.87 5.60
N ILE A 686 21.64 -5.86 5.30
CA ILE A 686 21.25 -7.07 4.54
C ILE A 686 20.18 -7.87 5.31
N ASP A 687 20.34 -8.05 6.62
CA ASP A 687 19.37 -8.72 7.50
C ASP A 687 18.03 -7.95 7.56
N ALA A 688 18.08 -6.62 7.47
CA ALA A 688 16.89 -5.78 7.40
C ALA A 688 16.23 -5.75 6.01
N GLY A 689 16.77 -6.43 5.00
CA GLY A 689 16.18 -6.53 3.67
C GLY A 689 16.89 -5.73 2.57
N TRP A 690 18.02 -5.08 2.83
CA TRP A 690 18.75 -4.36 1.78
C TRP A 690 19.26 -5.31 0.68
N ARG A 691 18.99 -4.98 -0.60
CA ARG A 691 19.27 -5.86 -1.77
C ARG A 691 19.86 -5.12 -2.97
N ASP A 692 20.34 -3.88 -2.85
CA ASP A 692 20.90 -3.13 -3.97
C ASP A 692 22.34 -3.57 -4.31
N TYR A 693 22.47 -4.84 -4.70
CA TYR A 693 23.74 -5.49 -5.02
C TYR A 693 24.51 -4.76 -6.13
N TYR A 694 23.82 -4.44 -7.23
CA TYR A 694 24.48 -3.93 -8.44
C TYR A 694 25.05 -2.52 -8.23
N MET A 695 24.38 -1.69 -7.42
CA MET A 695 24.90 -0.39 -7.04
C MET A 695 26.20 -0.54 -6.25
N VAL A 696 26.23 -1.37 -5.21
CA VAL A 696 27.42 -1.55 -4.35
C VAL A 696 28.55 -2.24 -5.08
N HIS A 697 28.24 -3.22 -5.93
CA HIS A 697 29.25 -3.93 -6.72
C HIS A 697 30.05 -2.99 -7.64
N ASN A 698 29.39 -1.96 -8.18
CA ASN A 698 29.98 -1.01 -9.12
C ASN A 698 30.43 0.31 -8.45
N ASP A 699 30.04 0.56 -7.21
CA ASP A 699 30.36 1.78 -6.46
C ASP A 699 31.87 1.87 -6.15
N PRO A 700 32.58 2.89 -6.64
CA PRO A 700 34.01 3.04 -6.43
C PRO A 700 34.39 3.18 -4.95
N ARG A 701 33.47 3.62 -4.08
CA ARG A 701 33.69 3.78 -2.64
C ARG A 701 33.93 2.43 -1.95
N TRP A 702 33.32 1.33 -2.43
CA TRP A 702 33.49 -0.01 -1.91
C TRP A 702 34.71 -0.76 -2.44
N ARG A 703 35.42 -0.25 -3.44
CA ARG A 703 36.62 -0.90 -4.01
C ARG A 703 37.71 -1.19 -2.98
N GLN A 704 37.81 -0.36 -1.92
CA GLN A 704 38.78 -0.55 -0.85
C GLN A 704 38.63 -1.87 -0.07
N VAL A 705 37.44 -2.46 -0.08
CA VAL A 705 37.14 -3.75 0.58
C VAL A 705 36.84 -4.89 -0.40
N ALA A 706 37.03 -4.70 -1.70
CA ALA A 706 36.75 -5.68 -2.74
C ALA A 706 37.51 -7.02 -2.57
N GLY A 707 38.65 -7.03 -1.86
CA GLY A 707 39.41 -8.23 -1.50
C GLY A 707 39.13 -8.79 -0.10
N ASN A 708 38.24 -8.19 0.68
CA ASN A 708 37.90 -8.64 2.01
C ASN A 708 36.99 -9.86 1.95
N SER A 709 37.35 -10.96 2.64
CA SER A 709 36.61 -12.25 2.59
C SER A 709 35.17 -12.09 3.10
N ARG A 710 34.99 -11.35 4.21
CA ARG A 710 33.66 -11.13 4.79
C ARG A 710 32.75 -10.30 3.85
N TYR A 711 33.33 -9.28 3.21
CA TYR A 711 32.60 -8.50 2.20
C TYR A 711 32.14 -9.39 1.03
N LEU A 712 33.03 -10.25 0.53
CA LEU A 712 32.73 -11.17 -0.56
C LEU A 712 31.63 -12.19 -0.17
N GLU A 713 31.67 -12.71 1.06
CA GLU A 713 30.63 -13.62 1.58
C GLU A 713 29.26 -12.91 1.69
N LEU A 714 29.21 -11.70 2.24
CA LEU A 714 27.98 -10.93 2.34
C LEU A 714 27.37 -10.63 0.94
N MET A 715 28.21 -10.15 0.02
CA MET A 715 27.75 -9.84 -1.33
C MET A 715 27.36 -11.07 -2.13
N ALA A 716 28.01 -12.23 -1.92
CA ALA A 716 27.61 -13.49 -2.52
C ALA A 716 26.24 -13.98 -2.02
N ALA A 717 25.95 -13.80 -0.74
CA ALA A 717 24.64 -14.13 -0.16
C ALA A 717 23.52 -13.27 -0.76
N VAL A 718 23.74 -11.94 -0.87
CA VAL A 718 22.79 -11.02 -1.52
C VAL A 718 22.56 -11.40 -2.97
N LYS A 719 23.65 -11.73 -3.71
CA LYS A 719 23.57 -12.12 -5.12
C LYS A 719 22.77 -13.42 -5.32
N ALA A 720 22.98 -14.41 -4.45
CA ALA A 720 22.26 -15.66 -4.51
C ALA A 720 20.74 -15.47 -4.27
N ASP A 721 20.37 -14.62 -3.32
CA ASP A 721 18.96 -14.26 -3.08
C ASP A 721 18.36 -13.54 -4.29
N LEU A 722 19.07 -12.56 -4.88
CA LEU A 722 18.62 -11.89 -6.09
C LEU A 722 18.44 -12.84 -7.27
N ASP A 723 19.35 -13.82 -7.45
CA ASP A 723 19.23 -14.80 -8.53
C ASP A 723 17.99 -15.70 -8.35
N ALA A 724 17.64 -16.06 -7.11
CA ALA A 724 16.42 -16.79 -6.80
C ALA A 724 15.16 -15.94 -7.11
N GLN A 725 15.16 -14.67 -6.74
CA GLN A 725 14.04 -13.75 -7.03
C GLN A 725 13.91 -13.45 -8.55
N ARG A 726 15.03 -13.37 -9.29
CA ARG A 726 15.01 -13.29 -10.77
C ARG A 726 14.32 -14.49 -11.38
N ALA A 727 14.73 -15.71 -10.96
CA ALA A 727 14.11 -16.94 -11.46
C ALA A 727 12.61 -16.98 -11.17
N GLU A 728 12.17 -16.47 -10.05
CA GLU A 728 10.75 -16.34 -9.70
C GLU A 728 10.01 -15.39 -10.66
N VAL A 729 10.57 -14.20 -10.94
CA VAL A 729 9.98 -13.25 -11.90
C VAL A 729 9.94 -13.82 -13.31
N GLU A 730 11.00 -14.54 -13.74
CA GLU A 730 11.05 -15.20 -15.05
C GLU A 730 10.02 -16.34 -15.16
N ARG A 731 9.78 -17.07 -14.07
CA ARG A 731 8.73 -18.09 -13.97
C ARG A 731 7.34 -17.48 -14.10
N GLN A 732 7.08 -16.39 -13.36
CA GLN A 732 5.81 -15.65 -13.43
C GLN A 732 5.54 -15.14 -14.85
N ASP A 733 6.56 -14.62 -15.56
CA ASP A 733 6.43 -14.17 -16.94
C ASP A 733 6.14 -15.32 -17.93
N ALA A 734 6.63 -16.52 -17.63
CA ALA A 734 6.34 -17.70 -18.46
C ALA A 734 4.91 -18.26 -18.23
N GLU A 735 4.36 -18.06 -17.03
CA GLU A 735 3.01 -18.50 -16.65
C GLU A 735 1.92 -17.49 -17.02
N ASP A 736 2.21 -16.20 -17.00
CA ASP A 736 1.28 -15.09 -17.30
C ASP A 736 1.91 -14.10 -18.27
N ASP A 737 1.36 -14.01 -19.50
CA ASP A 737 1.78 -13.00 -20.47
C ASP A 737 1.21 -11.62 -20.08
N PHE A 738 1.85 -11.02 -19.07
CA PHE A 738 1.47 -9.70 -18.56
C PHE A 738 1.45 -8.63 -19.66
N VAL A 739 2.40 -8.67 -20.61
CA VAL A 739 2.48 -7.70 -21.71
C VAL A 739 1.26 -7.79 -22.61
N ALA A 740 0.86 -9.01 -23.01
CA ALA A 740 -0.34 -9.20 -23.82
C ALA A 740 -1.63 -8.78 -23.11
N ARG A 741 -1.73 -9.02 -21.79
CA ARG A 741 -2.84 -8.52 -20.97
C ARG A 741 -2.89 -7.01 -20.92
N LEU A 742 -1.75 -6.37 -20.75
CA LEU A 742 -1.62 -4.92 -20.75
C LEU A 742 -2.00 -4.32 -22.10
N ASP A 743 -1.49 -4.88 -23.20
CA ASP A 743 -1.82 -4.42 -24.55
C ASP A 743 -3.31 -4.54 -24.84
N SER A 744 -3.94 -5.63 -24.39
CA SER A 744 -5.38 -5.81 -24.50
C SER A 744 -6.15 -4.75 -23.70
N ALA A 745 -5.69 -4.40 -22.50
CA ALA A 745 -6.31 -3.37 -21.67
C ALA A 745 -6.17 -1.97 -22.30
N VAL A 746 -4.99 -1.64 -22.85
CA VAL A 746 -4.72 -0.39 -23.58
C VAL A 746 -5.61 -0.27 -24.82
N ALA A 747 -5.70 -1.34 -25.61
CA ALA A 747 -6.55 -1.37 -26.82
C ALA A 747 -8.04 -1.20 -26.49
N ALA A 748 -8.52 -1.89 -25.46
CA ALA A 748 -9.91 -1.78 -25.00
C ALA A 748 -10.24 -0.33 -24.56
N ARG A 749 -9.31 0.33 -23.87
CA ARG A 749 -9.45 1.73 -23.47
C ARG A 749 -9.49 2.69 -24.65
N ALA A 750 -8.56 2.53 -25.61
CA ALA A 750 -8.53 3.36 -26.80
C ALA A 750 -9.85 3.25 -27.60
N ALA A 751 -10.41 2.03 -27.69
CA ALA A 751 -11.71 1.80 -28.31
C ALA A 751 -12.87 2.48 -27.54
N GLN A 752 -12.83 2.55 -26.21
CA GLN A 752 -13.82 3.26 -25.39
C GLN A 752 -13.73 4.78 -25.60
N GLN A 753 -12.52 5.34 -25.62
CA GLN A 753 -12.30 6.76 -25.90
C GLN A 753 -12.78 7.17 -27.29
N LEU A 754 -12.48 6.38 -28.31
CA LEU A 754 -12.98 6.62 -29.67
C LEU A 754 -14.51 6.63 -29.74
N LYS A 755 -15.17 5.70 -29.06
CA LYS A 755 -16.63 5.68 -28.97
C LYS A 755 -17.20 6.90 -28.24
N ARG A 756 -16.49 7.41 -27.25
CA ARG A 756 -16.88 8.61 -26.49
C ARG A 756 -16.77 9.88 -27.33
N ASN A 757 -15.67 10.01 -28.10
CA ASN A 757 -15.41 11.17 -28.98
C ASN A 757 -16.31 11.17 -30.25
N GLN A 758 -16.98 10.06 -30.58
CA GLN A 758 -17.89 9.93 -31.71
C GLN A 758 -19.37 10.13 -31.35
N ARG A 759 -19.68 10.36 -30.08
CA ARG A 759 -21.02 10.74 -29.64
C ARG A 759 -21.21 12.24 -29.88
N PRO A 760 -22.35 12.66 -30.55
CA PRO A 760 -22.64 14.05 -30.89
C PRO A 760 -22.89 14.90 -29.65
#